data_87c1cf31db860d5be4627f890defbfeb
#
_entry.id   87c1cf31db860d5be4627f890defbfeb
#
_cell.length_a   1.000
_cell.length_b   1.000
_cell.length_c   1.000
_cell.angle_alpha   90.00
_cell.angle_beta   90.00
_cell.angle_gamma   90.00
#
_symmetry.space_group_name_H-M   'P 1'
#
loop_
_entity.id
_entity.type
_entity.pdbx_description
1 polymer ?
#
loop_
_entity_poly.entity_id
_entity_poly.type
_entity_poly.pdbx_seq_one_letter_code
_entity_poly.pdbx_strand_id
1 'polypeptide(L)'
;MPASTRRRVEEPTADLVRRRNSIERLKEEKFPLDIIDELPQLIALGYEAVPEEDIVRLNWWGLTHDKPKVGTFMVRIKVSGGQLAPAQLRGVGEISQDYGDNYGELTTRQGLQLHSVRLDELPVVLDRIRATGLTTVGGEGDTVRNISGCPVAGILPGEIFDVRPVIQRAAKYFYGNRDYSNLPRKHKYTISACPGQCNAPEISDVALVGAIKDGRQGFAVLVGGGLSSTPRLARDLRVFVPVDGAIEVLRAITDVWQTDLRYRVSRAKARIKFMVDHYGADGVRAKVVQRLGYPLEDLPAPLPLGRSDELDHLGVHPQKQDGFVYAGFSIPMGWMRGDQMIAIADLVESIPGADLRLTRQQDVIVGNIPQGQLDDLLDGMRELDFPITRNKVYGNSIACTSHRFCNYSVAETKGKLEEILAAFEANFGEQVADLGVFMDGCPHACAHHWVGDIGLQGTTTTDPVTGLRVEAYDVTLRGGLGQNAAIGKPLMRRVPTDKITGVLLQLVGAWLAEKSARNGHGHAYTFRDFCDEATDERLKAFASAEATAEKAPSPDGHVIRIPGTLLELTSGDDAVEVPARTVREALEVLARLHPRLVGYLLVSPEKINPAVNLYIGEEDIRALGGLDAPLETGHELTILPALAGG
;
A
#
# COMPACT_ATOMS: atom_id res chain seq x y z
N MET A 1 -29.87 39.95 -19.68
CA MET A 1 -29.29 39.16 -18.59
C MET A 1 -28.02 39.85 -18.13
N PRO A 2 -27.84 40.21 -16.85
CA PRO A 2 -26.65 40.92 -16.41
C PRO A 2 -25.43 39.95 -16.43
N ALA A 3 -24.31 40.46 -16.95
CA ALA A 3 -23.03 39.78 -17.00
C ALA A 3 -22.63 39.36 -15.59
N SER A 4 -22.37 38.03 -15.40
CA SER A 4 -21.81 37.50 -14.16
C SER A 4 -20.46 38.18 -13.91
N THR A 5 -20.38 38.95 -12.84
CA THR A 5 -19.13 39.50 -12.33
C THR A 5 -18.19 38.33 -12.02
N ARG A 6 -17.30 37.98 -12.95
CA ARG A 6 -16.14 37.14 -12.67
C ARG A 6 -15.37 37.81 -11.54
N ARG A 7 -15.45 37.26 -10.31
CA ARG A 7 -14.56 37.68 -9.22
C ARG A 7 -13.14 37.67 -9.79
N ARG A 8 -12.48 38.84 -9.79
CA ARG A 8 -11.03 38.90 -10.06
C ARG A 8 -10.36 37.92 -9.11
N VAL A 9 -9.70 36.90 -9.67
CA VAL A 9 -8.88 36.00 -8.88
C VAL A 9 -7.74 36.86 -8.35
N GLU A 10 -7.68 37.02 -7.03
CA GLU A 10 -6.63 37.76 -6.36
C GLU A 10 -5.29 37.09 -6.71
N GLU A 11 -4.32 37.85 -7.21
CA GLU A 11 -2.98 37.33 -7.50
C GLU A 11 -2.38 36.78 -6.19
N PRO A 12 -1.77 35.59 -6.19
CA PRO A 12 -1.27 34.95 -5.00
C PRO A 12 -0.06 35.73 -4.44
N THR A 13 -0.21 36.23 -3.24
CA THR A 13 0.86 36.89 -2.47
C THR A 13 1.32 36.00 -1.34
N ALA A 14 2.52 36.24 -0.79
CA ALA A 14 3.00 35.52 0.38
C ALA A 14 2.07 35.70 1.59
N ASP A 15 1.50 36.89 1.78
CA ASP A 15 0.52 37.15 2.82
C ASP A 15 -0.78 36.34 2.64
N LEU A 16 -1.28 36.22 1.41
CA LEU A 16 -2.44 35.37 1.12
C LEU A 16 -2.14 33.89 1.44
N VAL A 17 -0.94 33.41 1.09
CA VAL A 17 -0.48 32.04 1.41
C VAL A 17 -0.50 31.82 2.92
N ARG A 18 0.11 32.70 3.71
CA ARG A 18 0.15 32.61 5.18
C ARG A 18 -1.26 32.54 5.79
N ARG A 19 -2.15 33.41 5.32
CA ARG A 19 -3.54 33.46 5.85
C ARG A 19 -4.35 32.21 5.52
N ARG A 20 -4.13 31.58 4.37
CA ARG A 20 -4.96 30.47 3.87
C ARG A 20 -4.39 29.07 4.08
N ASN A 21 -3.09 28.96 4.30
CA ASN A 21 -2.40 27.67 4.43
C ASN A 21 -1.59 27.60 5.73
N SER A 22 -2.17 26.96 6.74
CA SER A 22 -1.51 26.80 8.05
C SER A 22 -0.18 26.05 7.96
N ILE A 23 -0.01 25.12 7.02
CA ILE A 23 1.25 24.40 6.86
C ILE A 23 2.35 25.29 6.26
N GLU A 24 2.04 26.21 5.35
CA GLU A 24 3.04 27.18 4.87
C GLU A 24 3.47 28.12 5.99
N ARG A 25 2.54 28.55 6.85
CA ARG A 25 2.86 29.33 8.07
C ARG A 25 3.74 28.52 9.02
N LEU A 26 3.40 27.28 9.31
CA LEU A 26 4.18 26.36 10.15
C LEU A 26 5.63 26.21 9.65
N LYS A 27 5.81 26.07 8.32
CA LYS A 27 7.14 25.95 7.70
C LYS A 27 7.96 27.24 7.76
N GLU A 28 7.29 28.39 7.78
CA GLU A 28 7.92 29.70 7.86
C GLU A 28 8.32 30.04 9.31
N GLU A 29 7.50 29.67 10.30
CA GLU A 29 7.79 29.86 11.72
C GLU A 29 9.00 29.05 12.19
N LYS A 30 9.13 27.80 11.74
CA LYS A 30 10.26 26.92 12.03
C LYS A 30 10.47 25.98 10.84
N PHE A 31 11.70 25.93 10.31
CA PHE A 31 11.98 25.01 9.21
C PHE A 31 11.81 23.56 9.66
N PRO A 32 10.96 22.75 8.98
CA PRO A 32 10.53 21.46 9.53
C PRO A 32 11.64 20.44 9.80
N LEU A 33 12.77 20.49 9.08
CA LEU A 33 13.88 19.56 9.35
C LEU A 33 14.62 19.89 10.66
N ASP A 34 14.50 21.12 11.18
CA ASP A 34 15.22 21.54 12.40
C ASP A 34 14.57 20.96 13.67
N ILE A 35 13.35 20.41 13.57
CA ILE A 35 12.64 19.80 14.71
C ILE A 35 13.43 18.65 15.36
N ILE A 36 14.29 17.97 14.61
CA ILE A 36 15.05 16.83 15.12
C ILE A 36 16.04 17.24 16.22
N ASP A 37 16.57 18.45 16.15
CA ASP A 37 17.49 19.00 17.15
C ASP A 37 16.77 19.29 18.48
N GLU A 38 15.44 19.44 18.44
CA GLU A 38 14.59 19.67 19.59
C GLU A 38 13.98 18.37 20.15
N LEU A 39 14.21 17.22 19.50
CA LEU A 39 13.59 15.94 19.92
C LEU A 39 13.85 15.60 21.40
N PRO A 40 15.05 15.83 21.98
CA PRO A 40 15.26 15.61 23.41
C PRO A 40 14.37 16.48 24.31
N GLN A 41 14.10 17.73 23.91
CA GLN A 41 13.20 18.63 24.63
C GLN A 41 11.75 18.18 24.53
N LEU A 42 11.31 17.72 23.34
CA LEU A 42 9.96 17.18 23.13
C LEU A 42 9.72 15.94 23.98
N ILE A 43 10.73 15.06 24.08
CA ILE A 43 10.68 13.87 24.95
C ILE A 43 10.57 14.29 26.42
N ALA A 44 11.34 15.27 26.86
CA ALA A 44 11.32 15.74 28.24
C ALA A 44 9.97 16.38 28.64
N LEU A 45 9.25 16.98 27.68
CA LEU A 45 7.89 17.50 27.88
C LEU A 45 6.87 16.37 28.10
N GLY A 46 7.10 15.19 27.50
CA GLY A 46 6.11 14.12 27.41
C GLY A 46 5.10 14.38 26.30
N TYR A 47 4.62 13.30 25.64
CA TYR A 47 3.79 13.36 24.44
C TYR A 47 2.58 14.30 24.56
N GLU A 48 1.85 14.22 25.69
CA GLU A 48 0.63 15.02 25.93
C GLU A 48 0.87 16.54 25.94
N ALA A 49 2.11 16.97 26.21
CA ALA A 49 2.48 18.38 26.26
C ALA A 49 3.20 18.86 24.99
N VAL A 50 3.47 17.98 24.03
CA VAL A 50 4.12 18.36 22.76
C VAL A 50 3.15 19.16 21.90
N PRO A 51 3.53 20.36 21.41
CA PRO A 51 2.69 21.14 20.50
C PRO A 51 2.33 20.35 19.22
N GLU A 52 1.07 20.41 18.78
CA GLU A 52 0.61 19.70 17.57
C GLU A 52 1.41 20.14 16.33
N GLU A 53 1.84 21.40 16.25
CA GLU A 53 2.68 21.91 15.17
C GLU A 53 4.05 21.20 15.12
N ASP A 54 4.63 20.84 16.26
CA ASP A 54 5.90 20.14 16.31
C ASP A 54 5.71 18.65 15.98
N ILE A 55 4.62 18.03 16.42
CA ILE A 55 4.24 16.71 15.93
C ILE A 55 4.08 16.71 14.41
N VAL A 56 3.46 17.73 13.83
CA VAL A 56 3.34 17.86 12.36
C VAL A 56 4.71 18.01 11.69
N ARG A 57 5.68 18.73 12.31
CA ARG A 57 7.03 18.90 11.77
C ARG A 57 7.80 17.58 11.75
N LEU A 58 7.55 16.65 12.69
CA LEU A 58 8.17 15.33 12.69
C LEU A 58 7.89 14.54 11.39
N ASN A 59 6.80 14.83 10.68
CA ASN A 59 6.52 14.21 9.38
C ASN A 59 7.67 14.37 8.37
N TRP A 60 8.44 15.48 8.43
CA TRP A 60 9.58 15.68 7.53
C TRP A 60 10.72 14.70 7.78
N TRP A 61 10.72 14.08 8.97
CA TRP A 61 11.62 13.00 9.34
C TRP A 61 11.02 11.61 9.13
N GLY A 62 9.86 11.53 8.45
CA GLY A 62 9.16 10.27 8.21
C GLY A 62 8.46 9.71 9.45
N LEU A 63 8.23 10.55 10.45
CA LEU A 63 7.61 10.20 11.73
C LEU A 63 6.19 10.75 11.74
N THR A 64 5.19 9.88 11.77
CA THR A 64 3.77 10.28 11.79
C THR A 64 3.09 9.55 12.92
N HIS A 65 2.30 10.24 13.75
CA HIS A 65 1.64 9.51 14.82
C HIS A 65 0.67 8.44 14.30
N ASP A 66 0.73 7.26 14.93
CA ASP A 66 -0.21 6.17 14.70
C ASP A 66 -1.59 6.49 15.28
N LYS A 67 -2.56 5.73 14.88
CA LYS A 67 -3.89 5.71 15.48
C LYS A 67 -3.97 4.54 16.48
N PRO A 68 -4.48 4.75 17.70
CA PRO A 68 -4.86 6.04 18.29
C PRO A 68 -3.64 6.92 18.59
N LYS A 69 -3.85 8.24 18.71
CA LYS A 69 -2.80 9.21 19.03
C LYS A 69 -2.45 9.15 20.52
N VAL A 70 -1.61 8.20 20.90
CA VAL A 70 -1.20 7.90 22.28
C VAL A 70 0.31 7.98 22.51
N GLY A 71 1.03 8.68 21.63
CA GLY A 71 2.47 8.85 21.73
C GLY A 71 3.29 7.81 20.98
N THR A 72 2.65 7.02 20.13
CA THR A 72 3.32 6.09 19.21
C THR A 72 3.36 6.64 17.78
N PHE A 73 4.38 6.25 17.03
CA PHE A 73 4.67 6.78 15.70
C PHE A 73 4.91 5.67 14.70
N MET A 74 4.40 5.88 13.50
CA MET A 74 4.89 5.22 12.31
C MET A 74 6.24 5.82 11.93
N VAL A 75 7.22 4.97 11.64
CA VAL A 75 8.54 5.34 11.14
C VAL A 75 8.66 4.88 9.70
N ARG A 76 8.73 5.82 8.74
CA ARG A 76 8.81 5.51 7.31
C ARG A 76 10.23 5.57 6.81
N ILE A 77 10.76 4.42 6.39
CA ILE A 77 12.13 4.21 5.92
C ILE A 77 12.16 4.26 4.39
N LYS A 78 13.08 5.04 3.84
CA LYS A 78 13.28 5.17 2.39
C LYS A 78 14.28 4.13 1.90
N VAL A 79 13.90 3.45 0.82
CA VAL A 79 14.75 2.49 0.08
C VAL A 79 14.77 2.93 -1.38
N SER A 80 15.81 3.63 -1.81
CA SER A 80 15.89 4.23 -3.13
C SER A 80 15.89 3.17 -4.24
N GLY A 81 14.92 3.25 -5.16
CA GLY A 81 14.72 2.27 -6.22
C GLY A 81 14.31 0.89 -5.72
N GLY A 82 13.97 0.75 -4.43
CA GLY A 82 13.58 -0.52 -3.83
C GLY A 82 14.74 -1.46 -3.53
N GLN A 83 16.00 -1.09 -3.80
CA GLN A 83 17.16 -1.97 -3.59
C GLN A 83 17.62 -1.98 -2.14
N LEU A 84 17.78 -3.15 -1.57
CA LEU A 84 18.05 -3.38 -0.16
C LEU A 84 19.12 -4.47 0.02
N ALA A 85 20.18 -4.16 0.77
CA ALA A 85 21.14 -5.20 1.16
C ALA A 85 20.53 -6.10 2.27
N PRO A 86 20.87 -7.38 2.35
CA PRO A 86 20.40 -8.26 3.42
C PRO A 86 20.63 -7.68 4.81
N ALA A 87 21.81 -7.17 5.10
CA ALA A 87 22.12 -6.53 6.38
C ALA A 87 21.23 -5.32 6.72
N GLN A 88 20.73 -4.59 5.70
CA GLN A 88 19.81 -3.48 5.90
C GLN A 88 18.42 -3.98 6.33
N LEU A 89 17.92 -5.04 5.69
CA LEU A 89 16.65 -5.65 6.06
C LEU A 89 16.72 -6.25 7.47
N ARG A 90 17.83 -6.95 7.81
CA ARG A 90 18.09 -7.46 9.16
C ARG A 90 18.02 -6.33 10.19
N GLY A 91 18.74 -5.24 9.98
CA GLY A 91 18.72 -4.10 10.90
C GLY A 91 17.32 -3.49 11.08
N VAL A 92 16.50 -3.42 10.03
CA VAL A 92 15.11 -2.98 10.13
C VAL A 92 14.26 -4.01 10.90
N GLY A 93 14.47 -5.31 10.67
CA GLY A 93 13.81 -6.39 11.41
C GLY A 93 14.11 -6.36 12.91
N GLU A 94 15.37 -6.17 13.29
CA GLU A 94 15.78 -6.01 14.69
C GLU A 94 15.14 -4.77 15.33
N ILE A 95 15.09 -3.64 14.63
CA ILE A 95 14.40 -2.44 15.11
C ILE A 95 12.90 -2.71 15.29
N SER A 96 12.28 -3.45 14.36
CA SER A 96 10.87 -3.84 14.47
C SER A 96 10.59 -4.70 15.70
N GLN A 97 11.47 -5.67 16.00
CA GLN A 97 11.34 -6.51 17.19
C GLN A 97 11.49 -5.71 18.50
N ASP A 98 12.49 -4.82 18.53
CA ASP A 98 12.83 -4.09 19.75
C ASP A 98 11.85 -2.93 20.06
N TYR A 99 11.29 -2.28 19.01
CA TYR A 99 10.56 -1.01 19.13
C TYR A 99 9.26 -0.94 18.34
N GLY A 100 8.96 -1.88 17.47
CA GLY A 100 7.85 -1.83 16.50
C GLY A 100 6.85 -2.97 16.62
N ASP A 101 6.65 -3.54 17.80
CA ASP A 101 5.74 -4.68 18.07
C ASP A 101 5.97 -5.89 17.14
N ASN A 102 7.22 -6.10 16.68
CA ASN A 102 7.57 -7.14 15.71
C ASN A 102 6.74 -7.05 14.41
N TYR A 103 6.37 -5.83 13.99
CA TYR A 103 5.49 -5.58 12.86
C TYR A 103 6.11 -4.60 11.88
N GLY A 104 5.95 -4.83 10.58
CA GLY A 104 6.40 -3.94 9.53
C GLY A 104 5.57 -4.08 8.26
N GLU A 105 5.65 -3.06 7.41
CA GLU A 105 4.95 -3.01 6.15
C GLU A 105 5.87 -2.61 5.00
N LEU A 106 5.70 -3.29 3.87
CA LEU A 106 6.20 -2.83 2.59
C LEU A 106 5.23 -1.79 2.01
N THR A 107 5.77 -0.77 1.35
CA THR A 107 4.96 0.33 0.84
C THR A 107 4.85 0.31 -0.68
N THR A 108 3.78 0.89 -1.21
CA THR A 108 3.58 1.10 -2.66
C THR A 108 4.63 2.03 -3.31
N ARG A 109 5.63 2.47 -2.55
CA ARG A 109 6.78 3.22 -3.04
C ARG A 109 8.11 2.54 -2.73
N GLN A 110 8.10 1.21 -2.64
CA GLN A 110 9.32 0.42 -2.44
C GLN A 110 10.10 0.83 -1.19
N GLY A 111 9.41 1.21 -0.13
CA GLY A 111 9.99 1.53 1.16
C GLY A 111 9.43 0.63 2.25
N LEU A 112 9.92 0.80 3.46
CA LEU A 112 9.47 0.10 4.66
C LEU A 112 8.83 1.08 5.63
N GLN A 113 7.93 0.60 6.46
CA GLN A 113 7.45 1.37 7.61
C GLN A 113 7.25 0.45 8.81
N LEU A 114 7.60 0.98 9.97
CA LEU A 114 7.38 0.39 11.28
C LEU A 114 6.30 1.19 12.00
N HIS A 115 5.63 0.58 12.94
CA HIS A 115 4.56 1.19 13.73
C HIS A 115 4.83 1.04 15.21
N SER A 116 4.01 1.67 16.04
CA SER A 116 4.06 1.56 17.50
C SER A 116 5.32 2.11 18.19
N VAL A 117 6.23 2.76 17.46
CA VAL A 117 7.46 3.31 18.03
C VAL A 117 7.14 4.49 18.95
N ARG A 118 7.54 4.43 20.19
CA ARG A 118 7.25 5.46 21.19
C ARG A 118 8.10 6.72 20.98
N LEU A 119 7.59 7.86 21.43
CA LEU A 119 8.28 9.17 21.31
C LEU A 119 9.69 9.12 21.91
N ASP A 120 9.87 8.50 23.08
CA ASP A 120 11.15 8.42 23.78
C ASP A 120 12.13 7.43 23.13
N GLU A 121 11.67 6.55 22.25
CA GLU A 121 12.47 5.59 21.50
C GLU A 121 12.95 6.14 20.15
N LEU A 122 12.32 7.22 19.64
CA LEU A 122 12.66 7.78 18.32
C LEU A 122 14.14 8.07 18.12
N PRO A 123 14.92 8.63 19.08
CA PRO A 123 16.34 8.89 18.87
C PRO A 123 17.14 7.62 18.57
N VAL A 124 16.96 6.57 19.36
CA VAL A 124 17.69 5.30 19.17
C VAL A 124 17.25 4.60 17.88
N VAL A 125 15.96 4.63 17.54
CA VAL A 125 15.44 4.06 16.29
C VAL A 125 16.02 4.79 15.07
N LEU A 126 16.04 6.13 15.07
CA LEU A 126 16.63 6.91 13.98
C LEU A 126 18.13 6.67 13.84
N ASP A 127 18.87 6.54 14.93
CA ASP A 127 20.29 6.24 14.90
C ASP A 127 20.58 4.84 14.37
N ARG A 128 19.80 3.84 14.79
CA ARG A 128 19.92 2.46 14.26
C ARG A 128 19.60 2.40 12.77
N ILE A 129 18.54 3.09 12.30
CA ILE A 129 18.22 3.18 10.86
C ILE A 129 19.38 3.83 10.11
N ARG A 130 19.93 4.92 10.61
CA ARG A 130 21.09 5.60 10.00
C ARG A 130 22.30 4.69 9.93
N ALA A 131 22.54 3.88 10.95
CA ALA A 131 23.65 2.91 10.99
C ALA A 131 23.54 1.84 9.90
N THR A 132 22.34 1.49 9.44
CA THR A 132 22.16 0.61 8.27
C THR A 132 22.47 1.28 6.92
N GLY A 133 22.69 2.60 6.90
CA GLY A 133 22.82 3.39 5.67
C GLY A 133 21.48 3.80 5.05
N LEU A 134 20.34 3.47 5.66
CA LEU A 134 19.00 3.92 5.26
C LEU A 134 18.66 5.26 5.90
N THR A 135 17.55 5.87 5.49
CA THR A 135 17.10 7.14 6.01
C THR A 135 15.58 7.25 6.08
N THR A 136 15.08 8.00 7.05
CA THR A 136 13.68 8.38 7.17
C THR A 136 13.41 9.80 6.65
N VAL A 137 14.47 10.60 6.44
CA VAL A 137 14.37 12.02 6.06
C VAL A 137 13.57 12.21 4.78
N GLY A 138 12.49 12.96 4.86
CA GLY A 138 11.56 13.16 3.74
C GLY A 138 10.68 11.95 3.42
N GLY A 139 10.57 10.98 4.32
CA GLY A 139 9.62 9.87 4.20
C GLY A 139 8.17 10.37 4.15
N GLU A 140 7.88 11.45 4.90
CA GLU A 140 6.62 12.18 4.91
C GLU A 140 6.86 13.69 4.66
N GLY A 141 5.87 14.55 4.98
CA GLY A 141 5.97 16.01 4.82
C GLY A 141 5.87 16.50 3.37
N ASP A 142 6.14 17.79 3.19
CA ASP A 142 6.14 18.47 1.88
C ASP A 142 7.57 18.49 1.30
N THR A 143 8.02 17.33 0.85
CA THR A 143 9.40 17.05 0.38
C THR A 143 9.38 16.02 -0.74
N VAL A 144 10.55 15.76 -1.33
CA VAL A 144 10.75 14.65 -2.26
C VAL A 144 10.71 13.33 -1.48
N ARG A 145 9.73 12.48 -1.84
CA ARG A 145 9.50 11.17 -1.23
C ARG A 145 10.51 10.14 -1.72
N ASN A 146 10.41 8.90 -1.22
CA ASN A 146 11.23 7.82 -1.74
C ASN A 146 11.18 7.80 -3.28
N ILE A 147 12.33 7.75 -3.94
CA ILE A 147 12.44 7.67 -5.40
C ILE A 147 12.24 6.22 -5.81
N SER A 148 11.17 5.94 -6.56
CA SER A 148 10.86 4.60 -7.03
C SER A 148 11.61 4.28 -8.32
N GLY A 149 12.00 3.03 -8.48
CA GLY A 149 12.69 2.53 -9.67
C GLY A 149 12.11 1.22 -10.20
N CYS A 150 12.69 0.70 -11.28
CA CYS A 150 12.43 -0.67 -11.67
C CYS A 150 13.06 -1.62 -10.62
N PRO A 151 12.30 -2.52 -10.00
CA PRO A 151 12.86 -3.40 -8.97
C PRO A 151 13.91 -4.36 -9.53
N VAL A 152 13.81 -4.70 -10.81
CA VAL A 152 14.78 -5.59 -11.50
C VAL A 152 15.81 -4.84 -12.35
N ALA A 153 16.01 -3.54 -12.10
CA ALA A 153 17.05 -2.76 -12.77
C ALA A 153 18.44 -3.41 -12.56
N GLY A 154 19.22 -3.46 -13.62
CA GLY A 154 20.56 -4.06 -13.64
C GLY A 154 20.59 -5.58 -13.81
N ILE A 155 19.43 -6.26 -13.77
CA ILE A 155 19.36 -7.72 -13.93
C ILE A 155 18.34 -8.18 -14.99
N LEU A 156 17.42 -7.33 -15.41
CA LEU A 156 16.36 -7.68 -16.36
C LEU A 156 16.94 -7.88 -17.77
N PRO A 157 16.67 -9.02 -18.45
CA PRO A 157 16.91 -9.14 -19.88
C PRO A 157 16.12 -8.10 -20.65
N GLY A 158 16.76 -7.39 -21.60
CA GLY A 158 16.09 -6.40 -22.43
C GLY A 158 15.83 -5.04 -21.77
N GLU A 159 16.34 -4.77 -20.56
CA GLU A 159 16.33 -3.40 -20.05
C GLU A 159 17.11 -2.47 -21.01
N ILE A 160 16.64 -1.24 -21.19
CA ILE A 160 17.24 -0.27 -22.12
C ILE A 160 18.64 0.12 -21.60
N PHE A 161 18.76 0.40 -20.32
CA PHE A 161 20.00 0.62 -19.58
C PHE A 161 19.75 0.62 -18.08
N ASP A 162 20.81 0.44 -17.28
CA ASP A 162 20.74 0.43 -15.82
C ASP A 162 20.52 1.83 -15.25
N VAL A 163 19.37 2.04 -14.61
CA VAL A 163 18.98 3.33 -14.00
C VAL A 163 19.42 3.52 -12.55
N ARG A 164 19.97 2.47 -11.91
CA ARG A 164 20.37 2.54 -10.50
C ARG A 164 21.32 3.69 -10.18
N PRO A 165 22.34 3.99 -11.02
CA PRO A 165 23.22 5.14 -10.78
C PRO A 165 22.48 6.48 -10.80
N VAL A 166 21.46 6.62 -11.66
CA VAL A 166 20.65 7.86 -11.74
C VAL A 166 19.79 8.01 -10.49
N ILE A 167 19.15 6.91 -10.03
CA ILE A 167 18.35 6.90 -8.80
C ILE A 167 19.20 7.30 -7.60
N GLN A 168 20.42 6.75 -7.46
CA GLN A 168 21.33 7.07 -6.36
C GLN A 168 21.78 8.53 -6.41
N ARG A 169 22.11 9.05 -7.59
CA ARG A 169 22.42 10.50 -7.75
C ARG A 169 21.24 11.38 -7.35
N ALA A 170 20.02 11.01 -7.77
CA ALA A 170 18.82 11.75 -7.41
C ALA A 170 18.56 11.70 -5.90
N ALA A 171 18.67 10.53 -5.27
CA ALA A 171 18.51 10.37 -3.84
C ALA A 171 19.53 11.23 -3.07
N LYS A 172 20.81 11.16 -3.45
CA LYS A 172 21.88 11.98 -2.84
C LYS A 172 21.64 13.48 -2.98
N TYR A 173 21.03 13.92 -4.10
CA TYR A 173 20.77 15.33 -4.34
C TYR A 173 19.56 15.85 -3.57
N PHE A 174 18.46 15.10 -3.55
CA PHE A 174 17.18 15.61 -3.04
C PHE A 174 16.90 15.27 -1.57
N TYR A 175 17.43 14.16 -1.02
CA TYR A 175 17.10 13.76 0.35
C TYR A 175 17.78 14.65 1.37
N GLY A 176 16.98 15.23 2.28
CA GLY A 176 17.48 16.16 3.29
C GLY A 176 17.94 17.51 2.74
N ASN A 177 17.90 17.73 1.44
CA ASN A 177 18.23 19.01 0.84
C ASN A 177 17.18 20.06 1.24
N ARG A 178 17.61 21.10 1.93
CA ARG A 178 16.72 22.14 2.47
C ARG A 178 15.89 22.84 1.39
N ASP A 179 16.46 23.08 0.20
CA ASP A 179 15.77 23.73 -0.92
C ASP A 179 14.58 22.88 -1.46
N TYR A 180 14.62 21.56 -1.22
CA TYR A 180 13.60 20.59 -1.64
C TYR A 180 12.87 19.95 -0.46
N SER A 181 13.01 20.52 0.73
CA SER A 181 12.30 20.14 1.96
C SER A 181 11.28 21.18 2.42
N ASN A 182 10.99 22.18 1.58
CA ASN A 182 9.93 23.17 1.75
C ASN A 182 9.08 23.27 0.46
N LEU A 183 8.66 22.13 -0.09
CA LEU A 183 7.83 22.10 -1.29
C LEU A 183 6.37 22.49 -0.98
N PRO A 184 5.58 22.89 -1.98
CA PRO A 184 4.14 23.16 -1.77
C PRO A 184 3.37 21.92 -1.26
N ARG A 185 3.83 20.71 -1.65
CA ARG A 185 3.24 19.41 -1.26
C ARG A 185 4.24 18.28 -1.46
N LYS A 186 3.91 17.06 -0.97
CA LYS A 186 4.68 15.84 -1.28
C LYS A 186 4.95 15.74 -2.78
N HIS A 187 6.18 15.36 -3.13
CA HIS A 187 6.64 15.24 -4.51
C HIS A 187 7.24 13.85 -4.77
N LYS A 188 6.79 13.19 -5.83
CA LYS A 188 7.11 11.79 -6.10
C LYS A 188 7.85 11.66 -7.42
N TYR A 189 9.09 11.14 -7.39
CA TYR A 189 9.84 10.77 -8.58
C TYR A 189 9.79 9.27 -8.83
N THR A 190 9.78 8.91 -10.10
CA THR A 190 9.85 7.54 -10.60
C THR A 190 10.85 7.50 -11.74
N ILE A 191 11.82 6.58 -11.72
CA ILE A 191 12.88 6.46 -12.72
C ILE A 191 12.99 5.01 -13.17
N SER A 192 12.80 4.72 -14.45
CA SER A 192 12.95 3.38 -15.01
C SER A 192 13.45 3.42 -16.45
N ALA A 193 14.14 2.35 -16.86
CA ALA A 193 14.47 2.09 -18.26
C ALA A 193 14.12 0.64 -18.63
N CYS A 194 13.06 0.13 -18.02
CA CYS A 194 12.48 -1.17 -18.27
C CYS A 194 11.27 -1.01 -19.21
N PRO A 195 11.12 -1.88 -20.24
CA PRO A 195 9.93 -1.84 -21.12
C PRO A 195 8.61 -2.03 -20.38
N GLY A 196 8.58 -2.83 -19.31
CA GLY A 196 7.39 -3.11 -18.51
C GLY A 196 6.89 -1.93 -17.69
N GLN A 197 7.78 -1.00 -17.26
CA GLN A 197 7.43 0.20 -16.49
C GLN A 197 6.54 -0.09 -15.26
N CYS A 198 6.75 -1.22 -14.58
CA CYS A 198 5.95 -1.68 -13.45
C CYS A 198 5.93 -0.73 -12.24
N ASN A 199 6.86 0.24 -12.20
CA ASN A 199 6.91 1.31 -11.20
C ASN A 199 5.88 2.44 -11.42
N ALA A 200 4.94 2.27 -12.38
CA ALA A 200 3.79 3.13 -12.66
C ALA A 200 4.16 4.62 -12.85
N PRO A 201 4.92 4.96 -13.91
CA PRO A 201 5.31 6.34 -14.20
C PRO A 201 4.10 7.26 -14.42
N GLU A 202 2.97 6.73 -14.88
CA GLU A 202 1.73 7.44 -15.21
C GLU A 202 1.09 8.11 -13.98
N ILE A 203 1.35 7.61 -12.77
CA ILE A 203 0.77 8.14 -11.53
C ILE A 203 1.77 8.88 -10.65
N SER A 204 2.95 9.20 -11.17
CA SER A 204 4.01 9.95 -10.46
C SER A 204 3.97 11.44 -10.79
N ASP A 205 4.38 12.29 -9.84
CA ASP A 205 4.47 13.74 -10.05
C ASP A 205 5.42 14.08 -11.19
N VAL A 206 6.58 13.40 -11.24
CA VAL A 206 7.51 13.42 -12.37
C VAL A 206 8.05 12.00 -12.58
N ALA A 207 8.09 11.55 -13.81
CA ALA A 207 8.70 10.29 -14.18
C ALA A 207 9.74 10.47 -15.29
N LEU A 208 10.86 9.77 -15.12
CA LEU A 208 11.89 9.58 -16.15
C LEU A 208 11.77 8.16 -16.69
N VAL A 209 11.46 8.03 -17.98
CA VAL A 209 11.28 6.75 -18.66
C VAL A 209 12.39 6.60 -19.69
N GLY A 210 13.16 5.52 -19.58
CA GLY A 210 14.31 5.25 -20.45
C GLY A 210 13.95 5.28 -21.93
N ALA A 211 14.78 5.93 -22.72
CA ALA A 211 14.66 6.07 -24.16
C ALA A 211 16.04 6.08 -24.82
N ILE A 212 16.08 5.67 -26.09
CA ILE A 212 17.25 5.81 -26.94
C ILE A 212 16.93 6.81 -28.05
N LYS A 213 17.79 7.80 -28.21
CA LYS A 213 17.72 8.76 -29.32
C LYS A 213 19.09 8.90 -29.98
N ASP A 214 19.16 8.65 -31.26
CA ASP A 214 20.42 8.72 -32.04
C ASP A 214 21.57 7.94 -31.41
N GLY A 215 21.27 6.73 -30.89
CA GLY A 215 22.21 5.86 -30.19
C GLY A 215 22.59 6.31 -28.77
N ARG A 216 22.08 7.44 -28.27
CA ARG A 216 22.34 7.96 -26.92
C ARG A 216 21.27 7.49 -25.95
N GLN A 217 21.70 7.04 -24.77
CA GLN A 217 20.85 6.72 -23.64
C GLN A 217 20.34 8.02 -22.97
N GLY A 218 19.08 8.02 -22.60
CA GLY A 218 18.44 9.15 -21.92
C GLY A 218 17.02 8.81 -21.50
N PHE A 219 16.23 9.82 -21.25
CA PHE A 219 14.88 9.69 -20.72
C PHE A 219 13.86 10.54 -21.49
N ALA A 220 12.69 9.99 -21.69
CA ALA A 220 11.49 10.77 -21.86
C ALA A 220 10.97 11.23 -20.49
N VAL A 221 10.22 12.33 -20.46
CA VAL A 221 9.78 12.96 -19.20
C VAL A 221 8.26 13.06 -19.15
N LEU A 222 7.67 12.40 -18.15
CA LEU A 222 6.26 12.53 -17.82
C LEU A 222 6.09 13.43 -16.59
N VAL A 223 5.04 14.27 -16.57
CA VAL A 223 4.74 15.18 -15.45
C VAL A 223 3.26 15.21 -15.09
N GLY A 224 2.96 15.45 -13.83
CA GLY A 224 1.61 15.73 -13.35
C GLY A 224 0.74 14.52 -13.07
N GLY A 225 1.31 13.33 -12.98
CA GLY A 225 0.59 12.17 -12.44
C GLY A 225 0.34 12.29 -10.96
N GLY A 226 -0.72 11.62 -10.49
CA GLY A 226 -1.02 11.54 -9.08
C GLY A 226 -2.48 11.27 -8.80
N LEU A 227 -2.71 10.36 -7.90
CA LEU A 227 -4.02 9.90 -7.48
C LEU A 227 -4.63 10.83 -6.39
N SER A 228 -5.09 10.27 -5.26
CA SER A 228 -5.87 11.00 -4.25
C SER A 228 -7.30 11.29 -4.74
N SER A 229 -8.00 12.22 -4.12
CA SER A 229 -9.41 12.54 -4.44
C SER A 229 -9.67 13.14 -5.83
N THR A 230 -8.63 13.57 -6.53
CA THR A 230 -8.70 14.12 -7.90
C THR A 230 -7.61 13.50 -8.76
N PRO A 231 -7.79 12.24 -9.19
CA PRO A 231 -6.75 11.50 -9.90
C PRO A 231 -6.42 12.11 -11.26
N ARG A 232 -5.14 12.05 -11.65
CA ARG A 232 -4.62 12.42 -12.97
C ARG A 232 -3.54 11.45 -13.38
N LEU A 233 -3.52 11.12 -14.66
CA LEU A 233 -2.38 10.49 -15.31
C LEU A 233 -1.37 11.56 -15.73
N ALA A 234 -0.08 11.24 -15.67
CA ALA A 234 1.01 12.10 -16.10
C ALA A 234 0.92 12.37 -17.61
N ARG A 235 1.45 13.52 -18.01
CA ARG A 235 1.52 13.94 -19.42
C ARG A 235 2.95 13.95 -19.89
N ASP A 236 3.18 13.45 -21.11
CA ASP A 236 4.47 13.46 -21.78
C ASP A 236 4.84 14.88 -22.21
N LEU A 237 6.03 15.35 -21.80
CA LEU A 237 6.60 16.62 -22.26
C LEU A 237 7.18 16.53 -23.68
N ARG A 238 7.26 15.34 -24.27
CA ARG A 238 7.83 15.07 -25.60
C ARG A 238 9.27 15.59 -25.73
N VAL A 239 10.07 15.33 -24.71
CA VAL A 239 11.47 15.71 -24.65
C VAL A 239 12.38 14.52 -24.39
N PHE A 240 13.58 14.56 -24.97
CA PHE A 240 14.67 13.65 -24.64
C PHE A 240 15.65 14.35 -23.70
N VAL A 241 15.96 13.70 -22.59
CA VAL A 241 16.92 14.17 -21.61
C VAL A 241 18.07 13.16 -21.52
N PRO A 242 19.30 13.50 -21.90
CA PRO A 242 20.45 12.62 -21.70
C PRO A 242 20.61 12.21 -20.24
N VAL A 243 21.17 11.02 -19.98
CA VAL A 243 21.35 10.47 -18.62
C VAL A 243 22.02 11.46 -17.65
N ASP A 244 22.99 12.23 -18.13
CA ASP A 244 23.72 13.20 -17.30
C ASP A 244 22.88 14.44 -16.97
N GLY A 245 21.93 14.83 -17.81
CA GLY A 245 21.00 15.94 -17.59
C GLY A 245 19.81 15.61 -16.68
N ALA A 246 19.63 14.36 -16.29
CA ALA A 246 18.45 13.89 -15.55
C ALA A 246 18.17 14.67 -14.27
N ILE A 247 19.18 14.88 -13.42
CA ILE A 247 19.03 15.59 -12.15
C ILE A 247 18.69 17.05 -12.34
N GLU A 248 19.33 17.69 -13.33
CA GLU A 248 19.08 19.09 -13.64
C GLU A 248 17.64 19.33 -14.11
N VAL A 249 17.12 18.45 -14.95
CA VAL A 249 15.73 18.53 -15.42
C VAL A 249 14.72 18.25 -14.29
N LEU A 250 14.96 17.26 -13.43
CA LEU A 250 14.13 17.03 -12.23
C LEU A 250 14.10 18.27 -11.34
N ARG A 251 15.25 18.89 -11.12
CA ARG A 251 15.39 20.13 -10.38
C ARG A 251 14.60 21.27 -11.03
N ALA A 252 14.79 21.51 -12.33
CA ALA A 252 14.13 22.60 -13.05
C ALA A 252 12.59 22.46 -13.03
N ILE A 253 12.05 21.24 -13.19
CA ILE A 253 10.61 20.98 -13.10
C ILE A 253 10.11 21.32 -11.69
N THR A 254 10.83 20.89 -10.66
CA THR A 254 10.46 21.13 -9.26
C THR A 254 10.54 22.61 -8.91
N ASP A 255 11.57 23.33 -9.37
CA ASP A 255 11.75 24.75 -9.15
C ASP A 255 10.62 25.58 -9.76
N VAL A 256 10.22 25.27 -11.01
CA VAL A 256 9.08 25.93 -11.67
C VAL A 256 7.81 25.81 -10.85
N TRP A 257 7.56 24.65 -10.27
CA TRP A 257 6.38 24.40 -9.46
C TRP A 257 6.47 25.01 -8.06
N GLN A 258 7.60 24.84 -7.36
CA GLN A 258 7.71 25.25 -5.96
C GLN A 258 7.76 26.77 -5.79
N THR A 259 8.23 27.51 -6.78
CA THR A 259 8.31 28.98 -6.73
C THR A 259 7.00 29.67 -7.10
N ASP A 260 6.04 28.97 -7.67
CA ASP A 260 4.74 29.54 -8.02
C ASP A 260 3.78 29.51 -6.82
N LEU A 261 3.56 30.68 -6.23
CA LEU A 261 2.73 30.84 -5.03
C LEU A 261 1.29 30.34 -5.18
N ARG A 262 0.77 30.19 -6.40
CA ARG A 262 -0.56 29.62 -6.66
C ARG A 262 -0.72 28.24 -6.06
N TYR A 263 0.34 27.43 -6.10
CA TYR A 263 0.33 26.05 -5.57
C TYR A 263 0.62 25.97 -4.07
N ARG A 264 0.84 27.13 -3.41
CA ARG A 264 1.02 27.23 -1.96
C ARG A 264 -0.22 27.73 -1.21
N VAL A 265 -1.17 28.38 -1.92
CA VAL A 265 -2.38 28.95 -1.30
C VAL A 265 -3.30 27.88 -0.68
N SER A 266 -3.44 26.71 -1.30
CA SER A 266 -4.35 25.66 -0.85
C SER A 266 -3.73 24.28 -0.97
N ARG A 267 -3.64 23.55 0.14
CA ARG A 267 -3.12 22.17 0.16
C ARG A 267 -3.86 21.21 -0.79
N ALA A 268 -5.15 21.41 -0.98
CA ALA A 268 -5.97 20.59 -1.87
C ALA A 268 -5.56 20.73 -3.36
N LYS A 269 -4.98 21.89 -3.73
CA LYS A 269 -4.54 22.21 -5.10
C LYS A 269 -3.03 22.44 -5.21
N ALA A 270 -2.26 21.92 -4.28
CA ALA A 270 -0.82 22.16 -4.20
C ALA A 270 0.04 21.21 -5.06
N ARG A 271 -0.46 20.01 -5.42
CA ARG A 271 0.31 19.02 -6.20
C ARG A 271 0.61 19.52 -7.62
N ILE A 272 1.76 19.11 -8.15
CA ILE A 272 2.22 19.51 -9.51
C ILE A 272 1.21 19.20 -10.62
N LYS A 273 0.35 18.20 -10.47
CA LYS A 273 -0.72 17.89 -11.44
C LYS A 273 -1.64 19.08 -11.71
N PHE A 274 -1.87 19.95 -10.73
CA PHE A 274 -2.65 21.17 -10.93
C PHE A 274 -1.89 22.24 -11.72
N MET A 275 -0.57 22.23 -11.68
CA MET A 275 0.26 23.05 -12.59
C MET A 275 0.11 22.56 -14.03
N VAL A 276 0.10 21.24 -14.23
CA VAL A 276 -0.12 20.63 -15.55
C VAL A 276 -1.55 20.88 -16.04
N ASP A 277 -2.57 20.81 -15.18
CA ASP A 277 -3.94 21.19 -15.52
C ASP A 277 -4.04 22.67 -15.97
N HIS A 278 -3.25 23.56 -15.35
CA HIS A 278 -3.26 25.00 -15.63
C HIS A 278 -2.54 25.37 -16.93
N TYR A 279 -1.33 24.84 -17.15
CA TYR A 279 -0.47 25.25 -18.26
C TYR A 279 -0.48 24.27 -19.43
N GLY A 280 -1.00 23.07 -19.28
CA GLY A 280 -0.78 21.97 -20.21
C GLY A 280 0.67 21.48 -20.23
N ALA A 281 0.93 20.38 -20.92
CA ALA A 281 2.30 19.83 -21.05
C ALA A 281 3.26 20.80 -21.75
N ASP A 282 2.81 21.44 -22.84
CA ASP A 282 3.63 22.39 -23.61
C ASP A 282 3.97 23.64 -22.80
N GLY A 283 3.02 24.17 -22.00
CA GLY A 283 3.26 25.31 -21.14
C GLY A 283 4.22 24.99 -20.00
N VAL A 284 4.14 23.77 -19.42
CA VAL A 284 5.11 23.30 -18.43
C VAL A 284 6.48 23.16 -19.06
N ARG A 285 6.59 22.53 -20.24
CA ARG A 285 7.84 22.42 -21.00
C ARG A 285 8.49 23.78 -21.23
N ALA A 286 7.72 24.77 -21.72
CA ALA A 286 8.23 26.13 -21.95
C ALA A 286 8.81 26.77 -20.69
N LYS A 287 8.14 26.60 -19.54
CA LYS A 287 8.64 27.10 -18.25
C LYS A 287 9.90 26.37 -17.78
N VAL A 288 10.01 25.06 -18.00
CA VAL A 288 11.20 24.27 -17.70
C VAL A 288 12.38 24.72 -18.56
N VAL A 289 12.19 24.91 -19.86
CA VAL A 289 13.21 25.46 -20.79
C VAL A 289 13.67 26.86 -20.32
N GLN A 290 12.72 27.73 -19.96
CA GLN A 290 13.05 29.05 -19.39
C GLN A 290 13.89 28.94 -18.11
N ARG A 291 13.57 27.99 -17.23
CA ARG A 291 14.30 27.75 -15.96
C ARG A 291 15.69 27.19 -16.21
N LEU A 292 15.85 26.32 -17.20
CA LEU A 292 17.13 25.73 -17.61
C LEU A 292 18.04 26.73 -18.30
N GLY A 293 17.48 27.68 -19.08
CA GLY A 293 18.21 28.62 -19.90
C GLY A 293 18.67 28.07 -21.26
N TYR A 294 18.28 26.83 -21.60
CA TYR A 294 18.58 26.18 -22.87
C TYR A 294 17.40 25.30 -23.33
N PRO A 295 17.26 25.02 -24.62
CA PRO A 295 16.18 24.17 -25.14
C PRO A 295 16.41 22.71 -24.79
N LEU A 296 15.30 22.00 -24.50
CA LEU A 296 15.29 20.54 -24.40
C LEU A 296 15.13 19.92 -25.78
N GLU A 297 15.82 18.82 -26.04
CA GLU A 297 15.71 18.06 -27.27
C GLU A 297 14.30 17.46 -27.43
N ASP A 298 13.78 17.49 -28.66
CA ASP A 298 12.50 16.84 -28.95
C ASP A 298 12.60 15.32 -28.94
N LEU A 299 11.57 14.67 -28.42
CA LEU A 299 11.30 13.24 -28.57
C LEU A 299 9.93 13.10 -29.26
N PRO A 300 9.88 13.12 -30.61
CA PRO A 300 8.62 13.24 -31.33
C PRO A 300 7.76 11.98 -31.32
N ALA A 301 8.37 10.81 -31.16
CA ALA A 301 7.63 9.56 -31.04
C ALA A 301 6.95 9.47 -29.67
N PRO A 302 5.67 9.04 -29.61
CA PRO A 302 5.05 8.78 -28.33
C PRO A 302 5.86 7.73 -27.58
N LEU A 303 5.97 7.90 -26.25
CA LEU A 303 6.56 6.90 -25.38
C LEU A 303 5.86 5.55 -25.58
N PRO A 304 6.60 4.46 -25.78
CA PRO A 304 6.01 3.15 -25.65
C PRO A 304 5.46 3.03 -24.21
N LEU A 305 4.17 2.83 -24.10
CA LEU A 305 3.54 2.54 -22.82
C LEU A 305 4.05 1.19 -22.30
N GLY A 306 4.15 1.03 -20.99
CA GLY A 306 4.51 -0.24 -20.36
C GLY A 306 3.55 -1.34 -20.78
N ARG A 307 4.02 -2.56 -20.86
CA ARG A 307 3.18 -3.73 -21.16
C ARG A 307 2.46 -4.15 -19.89
N SER A 308 1.16 -4.40 -19.99
CA SER A 308 0.34 -4.79 -18.84
C SER A 308 0.70 -6.19 -18.30
N ASP A 309 1.21 -7.05 -19.14
CA ASP A 309 1.65 -8.42 -18.82
C ASP A 309 3.04 -8.50 -18.15
N GLU A 310 3.76 -7.39 -18.04
CA GLU A 310 5.07 -7.30 -17.39
C GLU A 310 5.03 -6.50 -16.07
N LEU A 311 3.86 -6.32 -15.48
CA LEU A 311 3.73 -5.52 -14.25
C LEU A 311 4.08 -6.28 -12.97
N ASP A 312 3.98 -7.61 -12.98
CA ASP A 312 4.42 -8.46 -11.89
C ASP A 312 5.83 -9.04 -12.14
N HIS A 313 6.49 -9.40 -11.07
CA HIS A 313 7.77 -10.09 -11.09
C HIS A 313 7.74 -11.35 -10.22
N LEU A 314 6.54 -11.89 -9.98
CA LEU A 314 6.32 -13.09 -9.16
C LEU A 314 6.76 -14.34 -9.90
N GLY A 315 7.33 -15.29 -9.14
CA GLY A 315 7.89 -16.51 -9.70
C GLY A 315 9.38 -16.38 -10.01
N VAL A 316 9.92 -17.36 -10.73
CA VAL A 316 11.33 -17.45 -11.08
C VAL A 316 11.55 -16.96 -12.51
N HIS A 317 12.51 -16.08 -12.68
CA HIS A 317 12.80 -15.45 -13.97
C HIS A 317 14.31 -15.45 -14.28
N PRO A 318 14.70 -15.58 -15.56
CA PRO A 318 16.10 -15.45 -15.95
C PRO A 318 16.60 -14.00 -15.75
N GLN A 319 17.90 -13.87 -15.50
CA GLN A 319 18.60 -12.59 -15.53
C GLN A 319 19.37 -12.42 -16.85
N LYS A 320 19.81 -11.18 -17.13
CA LYS A 320 20.74 -10.93 -18.24
C LYS A 320 22.15 -11.47 -17.99
N GLN A 321 22.49 -11.78 -16.73
CA GLN A 321 23.72 -12.44 -16.36
C GLN A 321 23.55 -13.96 -16.48
N ASP A 322 24.38 -14.60 -17.30
CA ASP A 322 24.32 -16.04 -17.53
C ASP A 322 24.53 -16.83 -16.22
N GLY A 323 23.73 -17.86 -16.01
CA GLY A 323 23.76 -18.71 -14.82
C GLY A 323 23.09 -18.16 -13.58
N PHE A 324 22.45 -16.98 -13.68
CA PHE A 324 21.70 -16.36 -12.58
C PHE A 324 20.22 -16.23 -12.91
N VAL A 325 19.41 -16.29 -11.85
CA VAL A 325 17.97 -16.02 -11.89
C VAL A 325 17.59 -15.01 -10.79
N TYR A 326 16.40 -14.42 -10.90
CA TYR A 326 15.76 -13.75 -9.78
C TYR A 326 14.43 -14.43 -9.48
N ALA A 327 14.01 -14.36 -8.22
CA ALA A 327 12.76 -14.93 -7.75
C ALA A 327 11.93 -13.86 -7.01
N GLY A 328 10.68 -13.69 -7.43
CA GLY A 328 9.73 -12.79 -6.81
C GLY A 328 8.73 -13.51 -5.93
N PHE A 329 8.59 -13.06 -4.71
CA PHE A 329 7.74 -13.64 -3.68
C PHE A 329 6.62 -12.69 -3.29
N SER A 330 5.40 -13.18 -3.32
CA SER A 330 4.25 -12.45 -2.81
C SER A 330 4.35 -12.32 -1.29
N ILE A 331 4.25 -11.08 -0.80
CA ILE A 331 4.11 -10.76 0.61
C ILE A 331 2.66 -10.30 0.84
N PRO A 332 1.77 -11.16 1.30
CA PRO A 332 0.36 -10.84 1.40
C PRO A 332 0.12 -9.53 2.13
N MET A 333 -0.61 -8.62 1.51
CA MET A 333 -0.91 -7.28 2.02
C MET A 333 0.33 -6.44 2.36
N GLY A 334 1.52 -6.85 1.91
CA GLY A 334 2.79 -6.22 2.28
C GLY A 334 3.13 -6.32 3.76
N TRP A 335 2.55 -7.27 4.49
CA TRP A 335 2.86 -7.50 5.92
C TRP A 335 4.09 -8.39 6.09
N MET A 336 5.00 -7.95 6.95
CA MET A 336 6.18 -8.72 7.30
C MET A 336 6.55 -8.47 8.76
N ARG A 337 6.68 -9.54 9.56
CA ARG A 337 7.16 -9.42 10.93
C ARG A 337 8.67 -9.17 10.96
N GLY A 338 9.16 -8.56 12.04
CA GLY A 338 10.58 -8.30 12.24
C GLY A 338 11.43 -9.58 12.24
N ASP A 339 10.95 -10.66 12.85
CA ASP A 339 11.60 -11.97 12.82
C ASP A 339 11.67 -12.56 11.39
N GLN A 340 10.63 -12.38 10.59
CA GLN A 340 10.65 -12.77 9.17
C GLN A 340 11.63 -11.92 8.35
N MET A 341 11.72 -10.61 8.62
CA MET A 341 12.71 -9.74 7.96
C MET A 341 14.14 -10.21 8.25
N ILE A 342 14.44 -10.58 9.49
CA ILE A 342 15.74 -11.10 9.90
C ILE A 342 16.02 -12.44 9.20
N ALA A 343 15.07 -13.37 9.26
CA ALA A 343 15.23 -14.70 8.67
C ALA A 343 15.40 -14.65 7.14
N ILE A 344 14.64 -13.79 6.43
CA ILE A 344 14.82 -13.55 4.99
C ILE A 344 16.20 -12.96 4.71
N ALA A 345 16.66 -12.01 5.53
CA ALA A 345 17.96 -11.40 5.37
C ALA A 345 19.09 -12.44 5.55
N ASP A 346 19.00 -13.30 6.57
CA ASP A 346 19.95 -14.38 6.83
C ASP A 346 19.99 -15.40 5.69
N LEU A 347 18.81 -15.79 5.19
CA LEU A 347 18.67 -16.71 4.06
C LEU A 347 19.32 -16.12 2.80
N VAL A 348 19.04 -14.87 2.45
CA VAL A 348 19.59 -14.22 1.26
C VAL A 348 21.10 -13.96 1.40
N GLU A 349 21.57 -13.60 2.59
CA GLU A 349 23.00 -13.41 2.86
C GLU A 349 23.81 -14.70 2.73
N SER A 350 23.19 -15.87 2.95
CA SER A 350 23.82 -17.17 2.74
C SER A 350 24.11 -17.46 1.26
N ILE A 351 23.47 -16.72 0.32
CA ILE A 351 23.66 -16.85 -1.12
C ILE A 351 24.64 -15.76 -1.60
N PRO A 352 25.86 -16.10 -2.01
CA PRO A 352 26.87 -15.11 -2.36
C PRO A 352 26.43 -14.18 -3.50
N GLY A 353 26.39 -12.88 -3.21
CA GLY A 353 26.04 -11.83 -4.18
C GLY A 353 24.56 -11.60 -4.39
N ALA A 354 23.69 -12.37 -3.74
CA ALA A 354 22.25 -12.12 -3.77
C ALA A 354 21.88 -10.79 -3.12
N ASP A 355 20.85 -10.15 -3.63
CA ASP A 355 20.30 -8.90 -3.10
C ASP A 355 18.79 -8.97 -2.95
N LEU A 356 18.24 -8.06 -2.16
CA LEU A 356 16.80 -7.91 -1.93
C LEU A 356 16.27 -6.68 -2.67
N ARG A 357 15.04 -6.77 -3.16
CA ARG A 357 14.40 -5.69 -3.89
C ARG A 357 12.92 -5.62 -3.55
N LEU A 358 12.45 -4.42 -3.25
CA LEU A 358 11.05 -4.16 -2.92
C LEU A 358 10.30 -3.71 -4.17
N THR A 359 9.08 -4.20 -4.36
CA THR A 359 8.24 -3.82 -5.50
C THR A 359 7.20 -2.77 -5.14
N ARG A 360 6.59 -2.16 -6.15
CA ARG A 360 5.42 -1.28 -5.96
C ARG A 360 4.19 -2.06 -5.46
N GLN A 361 4.09 -3.32 -5.80
CA GLN A 361 3.02 -4.21 -5.36
C GLN A 361 3.16 -4.69 -3.92
N GLN A 362 4.16 -4.17 -3.18
CA GLN A 362 4.43 -4.55 -1.79
C GLN A 362 4.99 -5.98 -1.65
N ASP A 363 5.70 -6.46 -2.66
CA ASP A 363 6.35 -7.77 -2.71
C ASP A 363 7.86 -7.66 -2.58
N VAL A 364 8.53 -8.81 -2.42
CA VAL A 364 9.98 -8.93 -2.35
C VAL A 364 10.51 -9.73 -3.53
N ILE A 365 11.59 -9.25 -4.13
CA ILE A 365 12.38 -9.99 -5.11
C ILE A 365 13.74 -10.28 -4.51
N VAL A 366 14.23 -11.50 -4.67
CA VAL A 366 15.63 -11.85 -4.46
C VAL A 366 16.30 -11.90 -5.83
N GLY A 367 17.34 -11.10 -6.01
CA GLY A 367 18.13 -11.04 -7.24
C GLY A 367 19.48 -11.71 -7.10
N ASN A 368 20.15 -11.94 -8.23
CA ASN A 368 21.50 -12.52 -8.34
C ASN A 368 21.63 -13.92 -7.71
N ILE A 369 20.62 -14.76 -7.89
CA ILE A 369 20.62 -16.14 -7.38
C ILE A 369 21.33 -17.04 -8.38
N PRO A 370 22.48 -17.69 -8.03
CA PRO A 370 23.03 -18.74 -8.86
C PRO A 370 22.02 -19.88 -9.03
N GLN A 371 21.82 -20.39 -10.24
CA GLN A 371 20.81 -21.43 -10.50
C GLN A 371 20.93 -22.66 -9.57
N GLY A 372 22.15 -23.04 -9.18
CA GLY A 372 22.36 -24.16 -8.26
C GLY A 372 22.02 -23.90 -6.80
N GLN A 373 21.63 -22.66 -6.42
CA GLN A 373 21.20 -22.28 -5.06
C GLN A 373 19.71 -21.87 -5.01
N LEU A 374 19.00 -22.01 -6.12
CA LEU A 374 17.59 -21.61 -6.20
C LEU A 374 16.71 -22.44 -5.26
N ASP A 375 16.88 -23.76 -5.26
CA ASP A 375 16.04 -24.67 -4.47
C ASP A 375 16.17 -24.39 -2.97
N ASP A 376 17.38 -24.14 -2.48
CA ASP A 376 17.63 -23.76 -1.08
C ASP A 376 16.89 -22.48 -0.70
N LEU A 377 16.89 -21.47 -1.58
CA LEU A 377 16.12 -20.23 -1.37
C LEU A 377 14.62 -20.51 -1.35
N LEU A 378 14.09 -21.28 -2.31
CA LEU A 378 12.66 -21.58 -2.40
C LEU A 378 12.16 -22.33 -1.18
N ASP A 379 12.93 -23.28 -0.69
CA ASP A 379 12.62 -24.05 0.52
C ASP A 379 12.64 -23.16 1.76
N GLY A 380 13.66 -22.33 1.94
CA GLY A 380 13.74 -21.40 3.07
C GLY A 380 12.61 -20.37 3.06
N MET A 381 12.26 -19.80 1.90
CA MET A 381 11.14 -18.86 1.80
C MET A 381 9.80 -19.54 2.08
N ARG A 382 9.62 -20.80 1.68
CA ARG A 382 8.42 -21.58 2.01
C ARG A 382 8.27 -21.81 3.52
N GLU A 383 9.37 -22.12 4.22
CA GLU A 383 9.38 -22.28 5.68
C GLU A 383 9.02 -20.98 6.41
N LEU A 384 9.30 -19.83 5.81
CA LEU A 384 8.93 -18.51 6.33
C LEU A 384 7.49 -18.07 5.96
N ASP A 385 6.71 -18.97 5.34
CA ASP A 385 5.35 -18.71 4.85
C ASP A 385 5.27 -17.79 3.62
N PHE A 386 6.32 -17.77 2.79
CA PHE A 386 6.33 -17.06 1.50
C PHE A 386 6.63 -18.04 0.34
N PRO A 387 5.76 -19.03 0.08
CA PRO A 387 6.00 -19.99 -1.00
C PRO A 387 5.94 -19.31 -2.37
N ILE A 388 6.85 -19.68 -3.26
CA ILE A 388 6.88 -19.18 -4.65
C ILE A 388 5.61 -19.54 -5.44
N THR A 389 4.88 -20.57 -4.99
CA THR A 389 3.65 -21.09 -5.59
C THR A 389 2.39 -20.42 -5.08
N ARG A 390 2.50 -19.41 -4.21
CA ARG A 390 1.33 -18.65 -3.77
C ARG A 390 0.59 -18.06 -4.96
N ASN A 391 -0.75 -18.14 -4.96
CA ASN A 391 -1.55 -17.58 -6.05
C ASN A 391 -1.19 -16.10 -6.28
N LYS A 392 -0.90 -15.74 -7.51
CA LYS A 392 -0.42 -14.41 -7.89
C LYS A 392 -1.42 -13.29 -7.56
N VAL A 393 -2.70 -13.60 -7.38
CA VAL A 393 -3.71 -12.61 -6.97
C VAL A 393 -3.33 -11.88 -5.69
N TYR A 394 -2.59 -12.53 -4.77
CA TYR A 394 -2.10 -11.88 -3.53
C TYR A 394 -1.02 -10.84 -3.81
N GLY A 395 -0.05 -11.13 -4.67
CA GLY A 395 1.00 -10.19 -5.01
C GLY A 395 0.57 -9.15 -6.06
N ASN A 396 -0.45 -9.44 -6.86
CA ASN A 396 -1.04 -8.45 -7.77
C ASN A 396 -1.98 -7.47 -7.05
N SER A 397 -2.37 -7.76 -5.80
CA SER A 397 -3.29 -6.93 -5.02
C SER A 397 -2.57 -6.08 -3.99
N ILE A 398 -3.09 -4.89 -3.71
CA ILE A 398 -2.43 -3.88 -2.86
C ILE A 398 -3.41 -3.36 -1.82
N ALA A 399 -2.97 -3.30 -0.54
CA ALA A 399 -3.70 -2.63 0.53
C ALA A 399 -2.92 -1.46 1.13
N CYS A 400 -3.62 -0.41 1.57
CA CYS A 400 -3.02 0.63 2.40
C CYS A 400 -2.91 0.17 3.87
N THR A 401 -2.26 0.98 4.71
CA THR A 401 -1.99 0.69 6.13
C THR A 401 -3.25 0.41 6.99
N SER A 402 -4.45 0.74 6.53
CA SER A 402 -5.70 0.54 7.27
C SER A 402 -5.96 1.54 8.41
N HIS A 403 -7.14 1.42 9.00
CA HIS A 403 -7.54 2.23 10.16
C HIS A 403 -6.84 1.81 11.46
N ARG A 404 -6.14 0.68 11.46
CA ARG A 404 -5.34 0.22 12.60
C ARG A 404 -4.29 1.25 13.02
N PHE A 405 -3.62 1.87 12.06
CA PHE A 405 -2.54 2.84 12.31
C PHE A 405 -2.77 4.21 11.64
N CYS A 406 -3.58 4.28 10.58
CA CYS A 406 -3.74 5.52 9.82
C CYS A 406 -4.91 6.37 10.33
N ASN A 407 -4.61 7.62 10.73
CA ASN A 407 -5.62 8.58 11.21
C ASN A 407 -6.63 9.02 10.15
N TYR A 408 -6.37 8.78 8.87
CA TYR A 408 -7.27 9.14 7.76
C TYR A 408 -8.16 8.00 7.29
N SER A 409 -7.81 6.76 7.65
CA SER A 409 -8.58 5.59 7.24
C SER A 409 -9.87 5.48 8.04
N VAL A 410 -10.97 5.20 7.35
CA VAL A 410 -12.30 5.03 7.94
C VAL A 410 -12.83 3.62 7.80
N ALA A 411 -12.08 2.73 7.13
CA ALA A 411 -12.44 1.34 6.94
C ALA A 411 -11.19 0.45 7.01
N GLU A 412 -11.39 -0.81 7.39
CA GLU A 412 -10.36 -1.85 7.33
C GLU A 412 -9.92 -2.07 5.88
N THR A 413 -8.66 -2.44 5.66
CA THR A 413 -8.15 -2.72 4.31
C THR A 413 -7.41 -4.05 4.21
N LYS A 414 -6.38 -4.27 5.00
CA LYS A 414 -5.50 -5.44 4.84
C LYS A 414 -6.22 -6.75 5.19
N GLY A 415 -6.87 -6.83 6.34
CA GLY A 415 -7.62 -8.03 6.74
C GLY A 415 -8.83 -8.26 5.83
N LYS A 416 -9.53 -7.19 5.41
CA LYS A 416 -10.66 -7.32 4.48
C LYS A 416 -10.20 -7.73 3.08
N LEU A 417 -9.06 -7.22 2.59
CA LEU A 417 -8.52 -7.65 1.30
C LEU A 417 -8.06 -9.12 1.37
N GLU A 418 -7.41 -9.53 2.46
CA GLU A 418 -7.04 -10.93 2.67
C GLU A 418 -8.26 -11.87 2.62
N GLU A 419 -9.36 -11.51 3.29
CA GLU A 419 -10.64 -12.23 3.23
C GLU A 419 -11.17 -12.35 1.79
N ILE A 420 -11.15 -11.24 1.03
CA ILE A 420 -11.61 -11.21 -0.36
C ILE A 420 -10.74 -12.13 -1.23
N LEU A 421 -9.42 -12.05 -1.10
CA LEU A 421 -8.48 -12.85 -1.91
C LEU A 421 -8.56 -14.34 -1.56
N ALA A 422 -8.72 -14.69 -0.29
CA ALA A 422 -8.94 -16.06 0.14
C ALA A 422 -10.27 -16.61 -0.44
N ALA A 423 -11.33 -15.80 -0.48
CA ALA A 423 -12.58 -16.17 -1.11
C ALA A 423 -12.43 -16.34 -2.64
N PHE A 424 -11.64 -15.50 -3.30
CA PHE A 424 -11.34 -15.63 -4.72
C PHE A 424 -10.58 -16.93 -5.01
N GLU A 425 -9.52 -17.22 -4.25
CA GLU A 425 -8.74 -18.44 -4.40
C GLU A 425 -9.60 -19.69 -4.17
N ALA A 426 -10.42 -19.69 -3.12
CA ALA A 426 -11.30 -20.81 -2.79
C ALA A 426 -12.37 -21.10 -3.87
N ASN A 427 -12.89 -20.06 -4.54
CA ASN A 427 -13.94 -20.20 -5.54
C ASN A 427 -13.41 -20.36 -6.97
N PHE A 428 -12.26 -19.81 -7.30
CA PHE A 428 -11.79 -19.68 -8.68
C PHE A 428 -10.38 -20.21 -8.92
N GLY A 429 -9.58 -20.49 -7.87
CA GLY A 429 -8.22 -21.01 -7.97
C GLY A 429 -7.32 -20.09 -8.80
N GLU A 430 -6.53 -20.69 -9.69
CA GLU A 430 -5.57 -19.98 -10.57
C GLU A 430 -6.25 -19.08 -11.64
N GLN A 431 -7.55 -19.17 -11.84
CA GLN A 431 -8.24 -18.36 -12.86
C GLN A 431 -8.23 -16.87 -12.56
N VAL A 432 -7.98 -16.49 -11.30
CA VAL A 432 -7.90 -15.11 -10.82
C VAL A 432 -6.47 -14.61 -10.62
N ALA A 433 -5.46 -15.40 -10.98
CA ALA A 433 -4.05 -15.07 -10.73
C ALA A 433 -3.63 -13.69 -11.30
N ASP A 434 -4.17 -13.32 -12.46
CA ASP A 434 -3.84 -12.05 -13.12
C ASP A 434 -4.67 -10.85 -12.62
N LEU A 435 -5.59 -11.06 -11.66
CA LEU A 435 -6.47 -10.01 -11.15
C LEU A 435 -5.79 -9.19 -10.05
N GLY A 436 -5.93 -7.85 -10.11
CA GLY A 436 -5.41 -6.93 -9.10
C GLY A 436 -6.52 -6.17 -8.37
N VAL A 437 -6.66 -6.40 -7.05
CA VAL A 437 -7.59 -5.68 -6.17
C VAL A 437 -6.81 -4.64 -5.36
N PHE A 438 -7.11 -3.35 -5.56
CA PHE A 438 -6.40 -2.25 -4.92
C PHE A 438 -7.31 -1.58 -3.88
N MET A 439 -6.97 -1.71 -2.60
CA MET A 439 -7.86 -1.36 -1.50
C MET A 439 -7.31 -0.25 -0.61
N ASP A 440 -8.01 0.86 -0.58
CA ASP A 440 -7.71 2.03 0.25
C ASP A 440 -8.78 2.27 1.31
N GLY A 441 -8.39 2.61 2.53
CA GLY A 441 -9.32 2.94 3.62
C GLY A 441 -9.85 4.38 3.59
N CYS A 442 -9.47 5.20 2.58
CA CYS A 442 -9.91 6.58 2.41
C CYS A 442 -9.60 7.14 1.01
N PRO A 443 -10.07 8.35 0.64
CA PRO A 443 -9.85 8.94 -0.69
C PRO A 443 -8.40 9.29 -1.04
N HIS A 444 -7.42 9.11 -0.14
CA HIS A 444 -6.01 9.45 -0.40
C HIS A 444 -5.32 8.55 -1.41
N ALA A 445 -5.89 7.39 -1.74
CA ALA A 445 -5.43 6.47 -2.77
C ALA A 445 -3.95 6.05 -2.58
N CYS A 446 -3.59 5.63 -1.37
CA CYS A 446 -2.24 5.15 -1.05
C CYS A 446 -1.94 3.80 -1.69
N ALA A 447 -2.96 2.92 -1.77
CA ALA A 447 -2.97 1.64 -2.46
C ALA A 447 -3.49 1.74 -3.91
N HIS A 448 -3.66 2.95 -4.44
CA HIS A 448 -3.90 3.20 -5.86
C HIS A 448 -5.25 2.70 -6.41
N HIS A 449 -6.34 2.66 -5.63
CA HIS A 449 -7.65 2.11 -6.03
C HIS A 449 -8.20 2.66 -7.36
N TRP A 450 -7.74 3.80 -7.83
CA TRP A 450 -8.16 4.37 -9.12
C TRP A 450 -7.60 3.63 -10.35
N VAL A 451 -6.58 2.79 -10.17
CA VAL A 451 -5.87 2.14 -11.30
C VAL A 451 -5.74 0.63 -11.14
N GLY A 452 -6.43 0.02 -10.19
CA GLY A 452 -6.61 -1.43 -10.07
C GLY A 452 -7.66 -1.95 -11.04
N ASP A 453 -7.64 -3.24 -11.33
CA ASP A 453 -8.74 -3.92 -12.04
C ASP A 453 -10.03 -3.76 -11.26
N ILE A 454 -9.95 -4.01 -9.95
CA ILE A 454 -10.96 -3.70 -8.95
C ILE A 454 -10.35 -2.71 -7.95
N GLY A 455 -10.92 -1.53 -7.85
CA GLY A 455 -10.53 -0.52 -6.86
C GLY A 455 -11.57 -0.41 -5.75
N LEU A 456 -11.12 -0.47 -4.50
CA LEU A 456 -11.97 -0.33 -3.32
C LEU A 456 -11.53 0.91 -2.51
N GLN A 457 -12.47 1.84 -2.30
CA GLN A 457 -12.23 3.01 -1.46
C GLN A 457 -13.09 2.96 -0.20
N GLY A 458 -12.46 2.90 0.96
CA GLY A 458 -13.13 2.92 2.26
C GLY A 458 -13.97 4.17 2.46
N THR A 459 -15.16 3.96 2.96
CA THR A 459 -16.16 4.95 3.34
C THR A 459 -17.00 4.40 4.49
N THR A 460 -18.11 5.05 4.82
CA THR A 460 -19.08 4.54 5.80
C THR A 460 -20.49 4.64 5.26
N THR A 461 -21.37 3.75 5.71
CA THR A 461 -22.80 3.80 5.45
C THR A 461 -23.59 3.66 6.76
N THR A 462 -24.89 3.83 6.70
CA THR A 462 -25.79 3.55 7.83
C THR A 462 -26.43 2.20 7.58
N ASP A 463 -26.26 1.28 8.50
CA ASP A 463 -26.95 -0.01 8.49
C ASP A 463 -28.48 0.23 8.62
N PRO A 464 -29.30 -0.27 7.68
CA PRO A 464 -30.74 0.02 7.67
C PRO A 464 -31.52 -0.68 8.79
N VAL A 465 -30.94 -1.70 9.42
CA VAL A 465 -31.60 -2.48 10.48
C VAL A 465 -31.28 -1.89 11.84
N THR A 466 -29.99 -1.62 12.09
CA THR A 466 -29.54 -1.13 13.41
C THR A 466 -29.49 0.39 13.52
N GLY A 467 -29.48 1.12 12.40
CA GLY A 467 -29.27 2.57 12.35
C GLY A 467 -27.83 3.00 12.68
N LEU A 468 -26.93 2.07 12.92
CA LEU A 468 -25.53 2.36 13.26
C LEU A 468 -24.71 2.67 12.00
N ARG A 469 -23.62 3.42 12.19
CA ARG A 469 -22.64 3.65 11.16
C ARG A 469 -21.72 2.43 11.06
N VAL A 470 -21.64 1.85 9.86
CA VAL A 470 -20.78 0.70 9.56
C VAL A 470 -19.81 1.04 8.44
N GLU A 471 -18.70 0.31 8.39
CA GLU A 471 -17.72 0.42 7.31
C GLU A 471 -18.33 -0.03 5.98
N ALA A 472 -17.90 0.61 4.92
CA ALA A 472 -18.36 0.35 3.58
C ALA A 472 -17.27 0.70 2.56
N TYR A 473 -17.45 0.26 1.30
CA TYR A 473 -16.50 0.52 0.23
C TYR A 473 -17.20 1.03 -1.02
N ASP A 474 -16.60 2.03 -1.66
CA ASP A 474 -16.95 2.40 -3.03
C ASP A 474 -16.16 1.49 -3.98
N VAL A 475 -16.83 0.85 -4.94
CA VAL A 475 -16.24 -0.04 -5.94
C VAL A 475 -15.98 0.74 -7.22
N THR A 476 -14.73 0.72 -7.68
CA THR A 476 -14.25 1.37 -8.89
C THR A 476 -13.74 0.30 -9.86
N LEU A 477 -14.15 0.36 -11.11
CA LEU A 477 -13.72 -0.56 -12.18
C LEU A 477 -13.11 0.21 -13.34
N ARG A 478 -12.53 -0.50 -14.31
CA ARG A 478 -11.92 0.08 -15.52
C ARG A 478 -10.71 0.98 -15.23
N GLY A 479 -10.04 0.76 -14.11
CA GLY A 479 -8.72 1.31 -13.84
C GLY A 479 -7.65 0.53 -14.61
N GLY A 480 -6.46 1.10 -14.73
CA GLY A 480 -5.33 0.39 -15.36
C GLY A 480 -4.06 1.21 -15.38
N LEU A 481 -2.96 0.53 -15.63
CA LEU A 481 -1.61 1.06 -15.81
C LEU A 481 -1.02 0.57 -17.15
N GLY A 482 0.14 1.07 -17.51
CA GLY A 482 0.82 0.67 -18.75
C GLY A 482 0.00 1.02 -19.99
N GLN A 483 -0.14 0.08 -20.92
CA GLN A 483 -0.89 0.25 -22.18
C GLN A 483 -2.38 0.56 -21.93
N ASN A 484 -2.91 0.04 -20.83
CA ASN A 484 -4.30 0.21 -20.42
C ASN A 484 -4.48 1.35 -19.40
N ALA A 485 -3.51 2.26 -19.30
CA ALA A 485 -3.51 3.32 -18.31
C ALA A 485 -4.79 4.16 -18.36
N ALA A 486 -5.60 4.05 -17.32
CA ALA A 486 -6.86 4.76 -17.17
C ALA A 486 -7.19 5.00 -15.71
N ILE A 487 -7.88 6.09 -15.46
CA ILE A 487 -8.51 6.32 -14.15
C ILE A 487 -9.85 5.58 -14.14
N GLY A 488 -10.00 4.70 -13.17
CA GLY A 488 -11.20 3.90 -12.99
C GLY A 488 -12.46 4.75 -12.74
N LYS A 489 -13.60 4.14 -13.01
CA LYS A 489 -14.93 4.75 -12.84
C LYS A 489 -15.66 4.10 -11.67
N PRO A 490 -16.22 4.88 -10.73
CA PRO A 490 -17.05 4.32 -9.66
C PRO A 490 -18.26 3.59 -10.25
N LEU A 491 -18.44 2.32 -9.86
CA LEU A 491 -19.59 1.50 -10.25
C LEU A 491 -20.64 1.48 -9.14
N MET A 492 -20.24 1.17 -7.93
CA MET A 492 -21.12 1.09 -6.76
C MET A 492 -20.54 1.95 -5.64
N ARG A 493 -21.43 2.47 -4.78
CA ARG A 493 -21.04 3.31 -3.66
C ARG A 493 -21.56 2.73 -2.36
N ARG A 494 -20.74 2.85 -1.31
CA ARG A 494 -21.10 2.50 0.08
C ARG A 494 -21.63 1.08 0.22
N VAL A 495 -21.00 0.13 -0.46
CA VAL A 495 -21.27 -1.29 -0.26
C VAL A 495 -20.82 -1.68 1.14
N PRO A 496 -21.71 -2.15 2.03
CA PRO A 496 -21.35 -2.53 3.39
C PRO A 496 -20.25 -3.60 3.44
N THR A 497 -19.44 -3.58 4.50
CA THR A 497 -18.28 -4.47 4.66
C THR A 497 -18.66 -5.96 4.65
N ASP A 498 -19.82 -6.30 5.19
CA ASP A 498 -20.38 -7.67 5.21
C ASP A 498 -20.83 -8.17 3.83
N LYS A 499 -21.06 -7.28 2.87
CA LYS A 499 -21.56 -7.61 1.52
C LYS A 499 -20.49 -7.54 0.45
N ILE A 500 -19.38 -6.83 0.69
CA ILE A 500 -18.41 -6.53 -0.38
C ILE A 500 -17.80 -7.78 -0.99
N THR A 501 -17.42 -8.78 -0.18
CA THR A 501 -16.84 -10.03 -0.66
C THR A 501 -17.79 -10.77 -1.61
N GLY A 502 -19.08 -10.89 -1.25
CA GLY A 502 -20.11 -11.50 -2.09
C GLY A 502 -20.32 -10.75 -3.41
N VAL A 503 -20.37 -9.41 -3.36
CA VAL A 503 -20.48 -8.54 -4.55
C VAL A 503 -19.33 -8.81 -5.53
N LEU A 504 -18.10 -8.91 -5.02
CA LEU A 504 -16.93 -9.14 -5.86
C LEU A 504 -16.88 -10.57 -6.41
N LEU A 505 -17.26 -11.57 -5.64
CA LEU A 505 -17.39 -12.95 -6.13
C LEU A 505 -18.37 -13.05 -7.31
N GLN A 506 -19.51 -12.37 -7.24
CA GLN A 506 -20.50 -12.33 -8.34
C GLN A 506 -19.91 -11.68 -9.61
N LEU A 507 -19.24 -10.54 -9.47
CA LEU A 507 -18.61 -9.85 -10.61
C LEU A 507 -17.52 -10.70 -11.26
N VAL A 508 -16.64 -11.29 -10.48
CA VAL A 508 -15.53 -12.13 -10.97
C VAL A 508 -16.07 -13.43 -11.57
N GLY A 509 -17.06 -14.05 -10.93
CA GLY A 509 -17.73 -15.25 -11.45
C GLY A 509 -18.40 -15.00 -12.80
N ALA A 510 -19.09 -13.87 -12.97
CA ALA A 510 -19.68 -13.48 -14.25
C ALA A 510 -18.62 -13.28 -15.35
N TRP A 511 -17.51 -12.63 -15.04
CA TRP A 511 -16.38 -12.51 -15.96
C TRP A 511 -15.84 -13.88 -16.39
N LEU A 512 -15.58 -14.78 -15.43
CA LEU A 512 -15.03 -16.10 -15.72
C LEU A 512 -15.99 -16.96 -16.54
N ALA A 513 -17.29 -16.84 -16.31
CA ALA A 513 -18.32 -17.51 -17.13
C ALA A 513 -18.30 -17.01 -18.58
N GLU A 514 -18.21 -15.68 -18.80
CA GLU A 514 -18.10 -15.11 -20.15
C GLU A 514 -16.75 -15.46 -20.80
N LYS A 515 -15.65 -15.46 -20.05
CA LYS A 515 -14.32 -15.88 -20.50
C LYS A 515 -14.36 -17.32 -21.01
N SER A 516 -14.99 -18.24 -20.25
CA SER A 516 -15.14 -19.64 -20.63
C SER A 516 -15.99 -19.82 -21.89
N ALA A 517 -17.08 -19.07 -22.05
CA ALA A 517 -17.94 -19.11 -23.21
C ALA A 517 -17.25 -18.65 -24.51
N ARG A 518 -16.20 -17.83 -24.39
CA ARG A 518 -15.42 -17.27 -25.52
C ARG A 518 -14.16 -18.07 -25.85
N ASN A 519 -13.82 -19.11 -25.06
CA ASN A 519 -12.64 -19.95 -25.30
C ASN A 519 -12.69 -20.64 -26.68
N GLY A 520 -11.95 -20.08 -27.63
CA GLY A 520 -11.87 -20.47 -29.07
C GLY A 520 -11.41 -19.34 -29.97
N HIS A 521 -11.36 -18.10 -29.50
CA HIS A 521 -10.98 -16.92 -30.28
C HIS A 521 -9.73 -16.23 -29.71
N GLY A 522 -8.56 -16.71 -30.00
CA GLY A 522 -7.22 -16.13 -30.18
C GLY A 522 -6.68 -15.03 -29.24
N HIS A 523 -7.47 -14.36 -28.42
CA HIS A 523 -7.02 -13.36 -27.44
C HIS A 523 -7.53 -13.71 -26.04
N ALA A 524 -6.66 -13.53 -25.03
CA ALA A 524 -7.04 -13.67 -23.63
C ALA A 524 -8.08 -12.60 -23.27
N TYR A 525 -9.33 -12.99 -22.97
CA TYR A 525 -10.39 -12.10 -22.52
C TYR A 525 -10.14 -11.69 -21.05
N THR A 526 -9.69 -10.46 -20.87
CA THR A 526 -9.31 -9.94 -19.55
C THR A 526 -10.53 -9.44 -18.76
N PHE A 527 -10.35 -9.26 -17.45
CA PHE A 527 -11.38 -8.61 -16.61
C PHE A 527 -11.69 -7.19 -17.09
N ARG A 528 -10.68 -6.50 -17.63
CA ARG A 528 -10.84 -5.18 -18.22
C ARG A 528 -11.75 -5.22 -19.45
N ASP A 529 -11.54 -6.16 -20.37
CA ASP A 529 -12.38 -6.31 -21.55
C ASP A 529 -13.84 -6.56 -21.15
N PHE A 530 -14.09 -7.45 -20.18
CA PHE A 530 -15.42 -7.68 -19.62
C PHE A 530 -16.08 -6.40 -19.09
N CYS A 531 -15.32 -5.60 -18.33
CA CYS A 531 -15.83 -4.34 -17.78
C CYS A 531 -16.09 -3.29 -18.85
N ASP A 532 -15.26 -3.21 -19.90
CA ASP A 532 -15.38 -2.20 -20.95
C ASP A 532 -16.51 -2.52 -21.95
N GLU A 533 -16.80 -3.80 -22.19
CA GLU A 533 -17.89 -4.25 -23.05
C GLU A 533 -19.27 -4.18 -22.36
N ALA A 534 -19.32 -4.32 -21.03
CA ALA A 534 -20.57 -4.28 -20.30
C ALA A 534 -21.00 -2.86 -19.93
N THR A 535 -22.32 -2.59 -19.92
CA THR A 535 -22.85 -1.35 -19.33
C THR A 535 -22.77 -1.39 -17.80
N ASP A 536 -22.80 -0.22 -17.17
CA ASP A 536 -22.80 -0.13 -15.70
C ASP A 536 -24.01 -0.84 -15.07
N GLU A 537 -25.18 -0.79 -15.74
CA GLU A 537 -26.38 -1.48 -15.29
C GLU A 537 -26.21 -3.00 -15.31
N ARG A 538 -25.56 -3.54 -16.35
CA ARG A 538 -25.26 -4.97 -16.47
C ARG A 538 -24.26 -5.41 -15.39
N LEU A 539 -23.20 -4.66 -15.18
CA LEU A 539 -22.22 -4.94 -14.13
C LEU A 539 -22.86 -4.91 -12.73
N LYS A 540 -23.74 -3.92 -12.45
CA LYS A 540 -24.50 -3.86 -11.21
C LYS A 540 -25.48 -5.03 -11.06
N ALA A 541 -26.09 -5.47 -12.16
CA ALA A 541 -26.99 -6.63 -12.14
C ALA A 541 -26.23 -7.90 -11.76
N PHE A 542 -25.03 -8.12 -12.30
CA PHE A 542 -24.16 -9.21 -11.87
C PHE A 542 -23.82 -9.12 -10.37
N ALA A 543 -23.37 -7.95 -9.91
CA ALA A 543 -23.00 -7.70 -8.52
C ALA A 543 -24.17 -7.85 -7.53
N SER A 544 -25.41 -7.77 -7.99
CA SER A 544 -26.65 -7.84 -7.18
C SER A 544 -27.37 -9.17 -7.35
N ALA A 545 -26.91 -10.06 -8.23
CA ALA A 545 -27.49 -11.38 -8.38
C ALA A 545 -27.38 -12.11 -7.03
N GLU A 546 -28.50 -12.45 -6.42
CA GLU A 546 -28.47 -13.36 -5.28
C GLU A 546 -27.72 -14.62 -5.72
N ALA A 547 -26.72 -15.00 -4.93
CA ALA A 547 -25.97 -16.22 -5.20
C ALA A 547 -26.97 -17.39 -5.23
N THR A 548 -27.32 -17.83 -6.43
CA THR A 548 -27.84 -19.19 -6.66
C THR A 548 -26.68 -20.19 -6.61
N ALA A 549 -25.63 -19.87 -5.88
CA ALA A 549 -24.70 -20.86 -5.40
C ALA A 549 -25.45 -21.63 -4.34
N GLU A 550 -25.88 -22.85 -4.65
CA GLU A 550 -26.05 -23.85 -3.62
C GLU A 550 -24.83 -23.74 -2.74
N LYS A 551 -25.07 -23.27 -1.50
CA LYS A 551 -24.08 -23.28 -0.42
C LYS A 551 -23.61 -24.73 -0.37
N ALA A 552 -22.41 -24.99 -0.89
CA ALA A 552 -21.78 -26.25 -0.57
C ALA A 552 -21.85 -26.33 0.96
N PRO A 553 -22.38 -27.41 1.54
CA PRO A 553 -22.60 -27.47 2.98
C PRO A 553 -21.24 -27.21 3.61
N SER A 554 -21.12 -26.04 4.28
CA SER A 554 -20.01 -25.76 5.18
C SER A 554 -20.01 -26.91 6.18
N PRO A 555 -18.93 -27.68 6.33
CA PRO A 555 -18.93 -28.72 7.31
C PRO A 555 -19.08 -28.04 8.68
N ASP A 556 -20.24 -28.22 9.30
CA ASP A 556 -20.54 -27.99 10.70
C ASP A 556 -20.03 -26.62 11.26
N GLY A 557 -20.61 -25.52 10.81
CA GLY A 557 -20.40 -24.20 11.42
C GLY A 557 -21.16 -24.09 12.75
N HIS A 558 -20.46 -23.76 13.84
CA HIS A 558 -21.04 -23.53 15.15
C HIS A 558 -20.94 -22.05 15.53
N VAL A 559 -21.98 -21.50 16.15
CA VAL A 559 -21.99 -20.11 16.61
C VAL A 559 -21.44 -20.05 18.03
N ILE A 560 -20.41 -19.21 18.24
CA ILE A 560 -19.92 -18.88 19.59
C ILE A 560 -20.53 -17.53 19.98
N ARG A 561 -21.34 -17.50 21.06
CA ARG A 561 -21.91 -16.28 21.63
C ARG A 561 -20.96 -15.62 22.61
N ILE A 562 -20.74 -14.33 22.40
CA ILE A 562 -19.84 -13.52 23.20
C ILE A 562 -20.65 -12.49 23.99
N PRO A 563 -20.59 -12.48 25.31
CA PRO A 563 -21.37 -11.58 26.13
C PRO A 563 -20.92 -10.12 25.98
N GLY A 564 -21.86 -9.19 26.13
CA GLY A 564 -21.60 -7.75 26.00
C GLY A 564 -20.42 -7.21 26.80
N THR A 565 -20.09 -7.84 27.95
CA THR A 565 -18.94 -7.47 28.79
C THR A 565 -17.59 -7.84 28.19
N LEU A 566 -17.54 -8.68 27.15
CA LEU A 566 -16.31 -9.13 26.49
C LEU A 566 -16.17 -8.61 25.04
N LEU A 567 -17.10 -7.79 24.56
CA LEU A 567 -17.09 -7.25 23.20
C LEU A 567 -15.86 -6.40 22.88
N GLU A 568 -15.26 -5.75 23.87
CA GLU A 568 -14.00 -5.01 23.69
C GLU A 568 -12.82 -5.93 23.32
N LEU A 569 -12.93 -7.24 23.61
CA LEU A 569 -11.90 -8.24 23.26
C LEU A 569 -12.08 -8.82 21.87
N THR A 570 -13.25 -8.56 21.23
CA THR A 570 -13.62 -9.05 19.89
C THR A 570 -13.83 -7.93 18.88
N SER A 571 -13.45 -6.69 19.22
CA SER A 571 -13.71 -5.52 18.36
C SER A 571 -15.20 -5.25 18.12
N GLY A 572 -16.07 -5.80 18.96
CA GLY A 572 -17.52 -5.58 18.93
C GLY A 572 -18.35 -6.76 18.43
N ASP A 573 -17.73 -7.88 18.04
CA ASP A 573 -18.45 -9.06 17.60
C ASP A 573 -19.11 -9.77 18.80
N ASP A 574 -20.44 -9.93 18.75
CA ASP A 574 -21.26 -10.61 19.78
C ASP A 574 -21.50 -12.10 19.46
N ALA A 575 -21.17 -12.52 18.22
CA ALA A 575 -21.24 -13.89 17.77
C ALA A 575 -20.19 -14.16 16.68
N VAL A 576 -19.54 -15.32 16.75
CA VAL A 576 -18.54 -15.76 15.76
C VAL A 576 -18.90 -17.16 15.31
N GLU A 577 -19.03 -17.37 14.00
CA GLU A 577 -19.26 -18.70 13.43
C GLU A 577 -17.91 -19.38 13.19
N VAL A 578 -17.72 -20.59 13.71
CA VAL A 578 -16.48 -21.35 13.61
C VAL A 578 -16.74 -22.78 13.14
N PRO A 579 -15.99 -23.30 12.17
CA PRO A 579 -16.02 -24.71 11.80
C PRO A 579 -15.22 -25.50 12.86
N ALA A 580 -15.90 -26.37 13.61
CA ALA A 580 -15.26 -27.15 14.66
C ALA A 580 -16.08 -28.41 14.98
N ARG A 581 -15.45 -29.47 15.48
CA ARG A 581 -16.09 -30.69 15.96
C ARG A 581 -16.06 -30.82 17.47
N THR A 582 -15.19 -30.03 18.12
CA THR A 582 -15.05 -29.99 19.57
C THR A 582 -14.92 -28.53 20.05
N VAL A 583 -15.16 -28.30 21.32
CA VAL A 583 -14.95 -26.99 21.95
C VAL A 583 -13.50 -26.53 21.80
N ARG A 584 -12.53 -27.43 21.88
CA ARG A 584 -11.10 -27.14 21.68
C ARG A 584 -10.86 -26.56 20.28
N GLU A 585 -11.31 -27.25 19.23
CA GLU A 585 -11.18 -26.78 17.85
C GLU A 585 -11.88 -25.42 17.65
N ALA A 586 -13.04 -25.22 18.25
CA ALA A 586 -13.77 -23.94 18.20
C ALA A 586 -12.97 -22.80 18.84
N LEU A 587 -12.35 -23.03 20.01
CA LEU A 587 -11.49 -22.04 20.67
C LEU A 587 -10.18 -21.81 19.92
N GLU A 588 -9.62 -22.79 19.23
CA GLU A 588 -8.43 -22.63 18.36
C GLU A 588 -8.73 -21.75 17.14
N VAL A 589 -9.90 -21.92 16.51
CA VAL A 589 -10.36 -21.03 15.45
C VAL A 589 -10.60 -19.63 15.99
N LEU A 590 -11.27 -19.52 17.14
CA LEU A 590 -11.54 -18.25 17.81
C LEU A 590 -10.24 -17.54 18.22
N ALA A 591 -9.19 -18.27 18.59
CA ALA A 591 -7.87 -17.70 18.94
C ALA A 591 -7.19 -17.02 17.73
N ARG A 592 -7.40 -17.54 16.54
CA ARG A 592 -6.88 -16.92 15.31
C ARG A 592 -7.63 -15.64 14.97
N LEU A 593 -8.94 -15.61 15.22
CA LEU A 593 -9.80 -14.45 14.94
C LEU A 593 -9.71 -13.40 16.06
N HIS A 594 -9.75 -13.82 17.32
CA HIS A 594 -9.79 -12.96 18.51
C HIS A 594 -8.81 -13.42 19.59
N PRO A 595 -7.48 -13.28 19.40
CA PRO A 595 -6.47 -13.81 20.31
C PRO A 595 -6.56 -13.22 21.74
N ARG A 596 -7.03 -11.97 21.87
CA ARG A 596 -7.23 -11.32 23.19
C ARG A 596 -8.38 -11.97 23.97
N LEU A 597 -9.46 -12.35 23.28
CA LEU A 597 -10.58 -13.03 23.90
C LEU A 597 -10.14 -14.41 24.43
N VAL A 598 -9.47 -15.21 23.60
CA VAL A 598 -9.02 -16.54 24.00
C VAL A 598 -7.97 -16.48 25.11
N GLY A 599 -7.09 -15.48 25.10
CA GLY A 599 -6.18 -15.20 26.22
C GLY A 599 -6.90 -14.88 27.55
N TYR A 600 -8.14 -14.38 27.49
CA TYR A 600 -9.01 -14.22 28.66
C TYR A 600 -9.74 -15.51 29.02
N LEU A 601 -10.15 -16.33 28.06
CA LEU A 601 -10.91 -17.57 28.27
C LEU A 601 -10.05 -18.71 28.81
N LEU A 602 -8.78 -18.77 28.45
CA LEU A 602 -7.85 -19.85 28.82
C LEU A 602 -6.69 -19.33 29.65
N VAL A 603 -6.37 -19.98 30.77
CA VAL A 603 -5.14 -19.72 31.55
C VAL A 603 -3.96 -20.55 31.04
N SER A 604 -4.23 -21.62 30.32
CA SER A 604 -3.28 -22.44 29.56
C SER A 604 -4.03 -23.20 28.45
N PRO A 605 -3.37 -23.79 27.45
CA PRO A 605 -4.03 -24.54 26.38
C PRO A 605 -4.99 -25.65 26.85
N GLU A 606 -4.79 -26.15 28.06
CA GLU A 606 -5.56 -27.23 28.64
C GLU A 606 -6.52 -26.77 29.75
N LYS A 607 -6.58 -25.46 30.05
CA LYS A 607 -7.29 -25.00 31.26
C LYS A 607 -8.08 -23.72 31.02
N ILE A 608 -9.39 -23.83 31.20
CA ILE A 608 -10.32 -22.69 31.14
C ILE A 608 -10.09 -21.78 32.35
N ASN A 609 -10.20 -20.47 32.14
CA ASN A 609 -10.15 -19.48 33.22
C ASN A 609 -11.32 -19.73 34.20
N PRO A 610 -11.07 -19.87 35.51
CA PRO A 610 -12.14 -20.08 36.51
C PRO A 610 -13.20 -18.97 36.55
N ALA A 611 -12.87 -17.79 36.07
CA ALA A 611 -13.80 -16.65 35.94
C ALA A 611 -14.71 -16.73 34.72
N VAL A 612 -14.67 -17.83 33.96
CA VAL A 612 -15.46 -18.02 32.72
C VAL A 612 -16.14 -19.40 32.77
N ASN A 613 -17.39 -19.43 32.32
CA ASN A 613 -18.12 -20.66 32.06
C ASN A 613 -18.45 -20.73 30.58
N LEU A 614 -18.35 -21.91 29.98
CA LEU A 614 -18.70 -22.22 28.62
C LEU A 614 -19.86 -23.22 28.60
N TYR A 615 -20.88 -22.95 27.80
CA TYR A 615 -22.08 -23.77 27.69
C TYR A 615 -22.33 -24.20 26.24
N ILE A 616 -22.73 -25.44 26.06
CA ILE A 616 -23.34 -25.95 24.83
C ILE A 616 -24.84 -26.03 25.06
N GLY A 617 -25.61 -25.14 24.45
CA GLY A 617 -27.01 -24.96 24.82
C GLY A 617 -27.16 -24.53 26.30
N GLU A 618 -27.80 -25.36 27.13
CA GLU A 618 -27.99 -25.10 28.57
C GLU A 618 -26.99 -25.85 29.44
N GLU A 619 -26.11 -26.71 28.90
CA GLU A 619 -25.22 -27.57 29.65
C GLU A 619 -23.78 -27.01 29.70
N ASP A 620 -23.22 -26.98 30.90
CA ASP A 620 -21.81 -26.57 31.11
C ASP A 620 -20.88 -27.61 30.48
N ILE A 621 -19.91 -27.17 29.68
CA ILE A 621 -19.00 -28.10 28.97
C ILE A 621 -18.21 -29.01 29.92
N ARG A 622 -18.02 -28.62 31.18
CA ARG A 622 -17.36 -29.46 32.20
C ARG A 622 -18.11 -30.76 32.46
N ALA A 623 -19.43 -30.76 32.24
CA ALA A 623 -20.25 -31.95 32.36
C ALA A 623 -20.22 -32.81 31.05
N LEU A 624 -19.80 -32.21 29.94
CA LEU A 624 -19.82 -32.84 28.61
C LEU A 624 -18.44 -33.32 28.14
N GLY A 625 -17.39 -33.23 28.97
CA GLY A 625 -16.02 -33.64 28.63
C GLY A 625 -15.04 -32.47 28.54
N GLY A 626 -15.43 -31.26 28.95
CA GLY A 626 -14.56 -30.08 29.00
C GLY A 626 -14.23 -29.56 27.60
N LEU A 627 -12.95 -29.26 27.35
CA LEU A 627 -12.49 -28.77 26.04
C LEU A 627 -12.68 -29.80 24.90
N ASP A 628 -12.73 -31.09 25.25
CA ASP A 628 -12.91 -32.16 24.27
C ASP A 628 -14.41 -32.52 24.06
N ALA A 629 -15.34 -31.73 24.63
CA ALA A 629 -16.77 -31.89 24.44
C ALA A 629 -17.12 -31.77 22.94
N PRO A 630 -17.91 -32.71 22.38
CA PRO A 630 -18.28 -32.68 20.97
C PRO A 630 -19.29 -31.55 20.67
N LEU A 631 -19.11 -30.91 19.54
CA LEU A 631 -20.06 -29.95 18.95
C LEU A 631 -20.78 -30.64 17.81
N GLU A 632 -22.10 -30.84 17.95
CA GLU A 632 -22.94 -31.40 16.90
C GLU A 632 -23.59 -30.29 16.09
N THR A 633 -23.90 -30.55 14.82
CA THR A 633 -24.48 -29.55 13.89
C THR A 633 -25.65 -28.80 14.53
N GLY A 634 -25.54 -27.47 14.56
CA GLY A 634 -26.56 -26.58 15.15
C GLY A 634 -26.34 -26.28 16.65
N HIS A 635 -25.31 -26.83 17.29
CA HIS A 635 -24.96 -26.43 18.63
C HIS A 635 -24.40 -25.01 18.68
N GLU A 636 -24.80 -24.26 19.69
CA GLU A 636 -24.31 -22.92 20.02
C GLU A 636 -23.42 -23.01 21.26
N LEU A 637 -22.21 -22.45 21.19
CA LEU A 637 -21.30 -22.33 22.33
C LEU A 637 -21.44 -20.94 22.95
N THR A 638 -21.92 -20.85 24.18
CA THR A 638 -22.14 -19.59 24.89
C THR A 638 -21.04 -19.36 25.92
N ILE A 639 -20.44 -18.16 25.90
CA ILE A 639 -19.45 -17.70 26.88
C ILE A 639 -20.16 -16.87 27.94
N LEU A 640 -20.04 -17.23 29.20
CA LEU A 640 -20.56 -16.44 30.32
C LEU A 640 -19.47 -16.15 31.35
N PRO A 641 -19.24 -14.87 31.73
CA PRO A 641 -18.40 -14.55 32.90
C PRO A 641 -18.99 -15.17 34.15
N ALA A 642 -18.15 -15.77 35.01
CA ALA A 642 -18.58 -16.22 36.30
C ALA A 642 -18.94 -15.01 37.17
N LEU A 643 -20.19 -14.92 37.62
CA LEU A 643 -20.61 -13.86 38.55
C LEU A 643 -19.87 -14.05 39.85
N ALA A 644 -19.09 -13.06 40.31
CA ALA A 644 -18.51 -13.03 41.62
C ALA A 644 -19.64 -12.84 42.64
N GLY A 645 -20.08 -13.92 43.28
CA GLY A 645 -21.08 -13.83 44.31
C GLY A 645 -21.98 -15.07 44.44
N GLY A 646 -21.50 -16.11 45.05
CA GLY A 646 -22.26 -17.26 45.49
C GLY A 646 -21.43 -18.09 46.43
#